data_d29027c9a9b60cfc878c373f68881881
#
_entry.id   d29027c9a9b60cfc878c373f68881881
#
_cell.length_a   1.000
_cell.length_b   1.000
_cell.length_c   1.000
_cell.angle_alpha   90.00
_cell.angle_beta   90.00
_cell.angle_gamma   90.00
#
_symmetry.space_group_name_H-M   'P 1'
#
loop_
_entity.id
_entity.type
_entity.pdbx_description
1 polymer ?
#
loop_
_entity_poly.entity_id
_entity_poly.type
_entity_poly.pdbx_seq_one_letter_code
_entity_poly.pdbx_strand_id
1 'polypeptide(L)'
;MALFSEKQLTEINKVAVKCKEPKPVSKSGKNIQDNINSMMDSVLEYFKDSDSILITTEDQLVEYVDKCIEYGYAGIDTETTGLDRIKDYIVGASLYVPGMPDCYIPMKHRIPLFEQPYKDQLSYEQVSTQFNRLKSCKLIFANADFDLSMIWKDLHVDFNPACYYDVIIAWRCLKENEPKNDLKTLYNKYVNKGKGDPKKFSDFFTPALFPYCKPQVAALYAGNDAKITFELFKWQIKYLTKTSQYCTKKHLERISDLVWNIEFPLIEICQNMFRSGIYVDKDVTVSLDKRYNDKYKEEKSKLASLVQDELDKTTISPFTKHPFTSGLDFNPESPTQVKYLLYDVMKIPKVDGQGTGKEILADLNLDVTNQILKVRSLGVLINTFVKKLPQATTSDSRIHAQFKQIGADCITGDSIIPTADGYYTIEELCNIPAVMLDGEFKKVSDICIINKDQKVESASHCVRYRDVETVKITTELGLVLEGTPNHPVMVSKYNAEDKSKYLMYYYKGDYPRLHKMWEDRQFKRLDELSVGDIVEIPCDYATNGKYQPTNLHLAPSYKSKFENVTIPEMYTEEFAEFLGMYHADGSSGLREGTYTIALSNDDPDVYNRFEELTKNLFNLPISQYTKQRDFNEVESYINCIQLKEMDSILCKGTRNKKIPKPIWTSPVSVINAYIRGMTLDSSVHLDENGRVAFGFCIINQEDMRFVQYHLLSQGIYSHVSYNVDGVKDQFLRLWFNADNYIRFRDQIGFIESKKIKETKACFKNQYYHRRVCDSFYVKVKKIEISRNDVYDFIVPESHSFISNGMISHNTGRLSSRDPNLMNIPSRAVDIRHMFRATPSSKELINAEETDGKLRFKLHRCSHVDSDKGKVLVKDLSIGDILPIKDSSSDCKFAIDDILVIEESPYIELIGTVEHVERI
;
A
#
# COMPACT_ATOMS: atom_id res chain seq x y z
N MET A 1 31.41 -30.77 -26.29
CA MET A 1 31.25 -29.80 -27.40
C MET A 1 30.68 -28.54 -26.80
N ALA A 2 31.36 -27.40 -26.93
CA ALA A 2 30.93 -26.17 -26.33
C ALA A 2 29.61 -25.72 -26.95
N LEU A 3 28.56 -25.55 -26.14
CA LEU A 3 27.19 -25.19 -26.53
C LEU A 3 27.01 -23.75 -26.94
N PHE A 4 28.02 -22.90 -26.79
CA PHE A 4 27.98 -21.50 -27.21
C PHE A 4 29.29 -21.07 -27.86
N SER A 5 29.20 -20.29 -28.93
CA SER A 5 30.37 -19.69 -29.55
C SER A 5 30.92 -18.57 -28.67
N GLU A 6 32.24 -18.29 -28.73
CA GLU A 6 32.90 -17.20 -28.00
C GLU A 6 32.19 -15.82 -28.20
N LYS A 7 31.57 -15.64 -29.35
CA LYS A 7 30.80 -14.43 -29.68
C LYS A 7 29.49 -14.31 -28.89
N GLN A 8 28.83 -15.43 -28.60
CA GLN A 8 27.62 -15.50 -27.80
C GLN A 8 27.93 -15.36 -26.31
N LEU A 9 29.03 -15.94 -25.83
CA LEU A 9 29.51 -15.73 -24.45
C LEU A 9 29.92 -14.25 -24.22
N THR A 10 30.48 -13.60 -25.24
CA THR A 10 30.85 -12.18 -25.15
C THR A 10 29.63 -11.27 -25.17
N GLU A 11 28.53 -11.62 -25.82
CA GLU A 11 27.28 -10.89 -25.79
C GLU A 11 26.50 -11.10 -24.48
N ILE A 12 26.50 -12.33 -23.97
CA ILE A 12 25.89 -12.66 -22.66
C ILE A 12 26.63 -11.92 -21.54
N ASN A 13 27.96 -11.89 -21.58
CA ASN A 13 28.75 -11.11 -20.62
C ASN A 13 28.57 -9.59 -20.78
N LYS A 14 28.30 -9.06 -21.98
CA LYS A 14 27.96 -7.64 -22.17
C LYS A 14 26.55 -7.27 -21.66
N VAL A 15 25.63 -8.20 -21.62
CA VAL A 15 24.29 -7.99 -21.05
C VAL A 15 24.31 -8.13 -19.53
N ALA A 16 25.12 -9.03 -18.99
CA ALA A 16 25.34 -9.18 -17.54
C ALA A 16 26.01 -7.95 -16.90
N VAL A 17 26.81 -7.20 -17.65
CA VAL A 17 27.52 -5.98 -17.17
C VAL A 17 26.66 -4.71 -17.19
N LYS A 18 25.39 -4.76 -17.59
CA LYS A 18 24.45 -3.62 -17.49
C LYS A 18 23.51 -3.63 -16.29
N CYS A 19 23.71 -4.49 -15.30
CA CYS A 19 23.26 -4.19 -13.95
C CYS A 19 24.03 -2.97 -13.48
N LYS A 20 23.33 -1.92 -13.00
CA LYS A 20 23.96 -0.73 -12.44
C LYS A 20 25.00 -1.17 -11.42
N GLU A 21 26.25 -1.21 -11.80
CA GLU A 21 27.33 -1.14 -10.84
C GLU A 21 27.07 0.09 -9.96
N PRO A 22 27.23 -0.01 -8.63
CA PRO A 22 27.30 1.19 -7.81
C PRO A 22 28.31 2.09 -8.51
N LYS A 23 27.90 3.34 -8.82
CA LYS A 23 28.74 4.30 -9.54
C LYS A 23 30.14 4.23 -8.94
N PRO A 24 31.19 3.92 -9.71
CA PRO A 24 32.54 3.90 -9.18
C PRO A 24 32.74 5.24 -8.48
N VAL A 25 33.05 5.22 -7.22
CA VAL A 25 33.43 6.41 -6.48
C VAL A 25 34.70 6.90 -7.17
N SER A 26 34.55 7.84 -8.06
CA SER A 26 35.67 8.45 -8.80
C SER A 26 36.46 9.36 -7.87
N LYS A 27 37.15 8.76 -6.90
CA LYS A 27 38.10 9.44 -6.01
C LYS A 27 39.26 8.51 -5.79
N SER A 28 40.47 9.07 -5.83
CA SER A 28 41.74 8.37 -5.68
C SER A 28 41.70 7.37 -4.50
N GLY A 29 42.44 6.25 -4.59
CA GLY A 29 42.49 5.24 -3.52
C GLY A 29 42.81 5.80 -2.14
N LYS A 30 43.44 7.00 -2.06
CA LYS A 30 43.66 7.75 -0.82
C LYS A 30 42.35 8.16 -0.14
N ASN A 31 41.34 8.61 -0.87
CA ASN A 31 40.05 9.00 -0.28
C ASN A 31 39.25 7.79 0.27
N ILE A 32 39.42 6.61 -0.29
CA ILE A 32 38.76 5.40 0.18
C ILE A 32 39.39 4.98 1.53
N GLN A 33 40.73 4.99 1.60
CA GLN A 33 41.45 4.68 2.83
C GLN A 33 41.15 5.67 3.97
N ASP A 34 41.04 6.98 3.63
CA ASP A 34 40.68 8.01 4.60
C ASP A 34 39.26 7.80 5.13
N ASN A 35 38.31 7.42 4.27
CA ASN A 35 36.94 7.09 4.68
C ASN A 35 36.89 5.86 5.59
N ILE A 36 37.65 4.79 5.26
CA ILE A 36 37.72 3.58 6.09
C ILE A 36 38.34 3.91 7.46
N ASN A 37 39.41 4.71 7.48
CA ASN A 37 40.06 5.12 8.74
C ASN A 37 39.09 5.95 9.60
N SER A 38 38.42 6.94 9.04
CA SER A 38 37.43 7.77 9.74
C SER A 38 36.27 6.94 10.33
N MET A 39 35.81 5.94 9.55
CA MET A 39 34.79 4.98 10.00
C MET A 39 35.29 4.20 11.22
N MET A 40 36.49 3.63 11.16
CA MET A 40 37.08 2.89 12.27
C MET A 40 37.29 3.76 13.53
N ASP A 41 37.77 4.98 13.36
CA ASP A 41 37.98 5.93 14.46
C ASP A 41 36.66 6.25 15.19
N SER A 42 35.56 6.44 14.44
CA SER A 42 34.22 6.67 14.99
C SER A 42 33.72 5.49 15.85
N VAL A 43 33.99 4.25 15.40
CA VAL A 43 33.64 3.04 16.16
C VAL A 43 34.45 2.94 17.42
N LEU A 44 35.78 3.15 17.35
CA LEU A 44 36.67 3.11 18.50
C LEU A 44 36.31 4.13 19.58
N GLU A 45 35.91 5.33 19.16
CA GLU A 45 35.48 6.38 20.10
C GLU A 45 34.19 6.02 20.82
N TYR A 46 33.20 5.52 20.08
CA TYR A 46 31.86 5.20 20.61
C TYR A 46 31.89 3.97 21.52
N PHE A 47 32.62 2.90 21.13
CA PHE A 47 32.69 1.62 21.83
C PHE A 47 33.95 1.47 22.70
N LYS A 48 34.57 2.56 23.13
CA LYS A 48 35.82 2.54 23.93
C LYS A 48 35.74 1.69 25.19
N ASP A 49 34.56 1.51 25.79
CA ASP A 49 34.29 0.74 27.00
C ASP A 49 33.73 -0.66 26.73
N SER A 50 33.74 -1.12 25.44
CA SER A 50 33.30 -2.47 25.09
C SER A 50 34.29 -3.53 25.48
N ASP A 51 33.77 -4.65 26.00
CA ASP A 51 34.51 -5.85 26.37
C ASP A 51 34.37 -6.98 25.32
N SER A 52 33.87 -6.67 24.14
CA SER A 52 33.67 -7.64 23.03
C SER A 52 35.00 -8.31 22.67
N ILE A 53 34.97 -9.62 22.54
CA ILE A 53 36.14 -10.43 22.16
C ILE A 53 36.12 -10.82 20.69
N LEU A 54 37.32 -10.94 20.11
CA LEU A 54 37.52 -11.41 18.74
C LEU A 54 37.90 -12.89 18.75
N ILE A 55 37.16 -13.73 18.05
CA ILE A 55 37.43 -15.16 17.88
C ILE A 55 38.27 -15.34 16.60
N THR A 56 39.54 -15.72 16.74
CA THR A 56 40.48 -15.83 15.62
C THR A 56 40.99 -17.25 15.39
N THR A 57 40.74 -18.16 16.34
CA THR A 57 41.11 -19.55 16.23
C THR A 57 39.92 -20.49 16.42
N GLU A 58 40.04 -21.68 15.89
CA GLU A 58 38.98 -22.70 16.01
C GLU A 58 38.81 -23.14 17.48
N ASP A 59 39.88 -23.25 18.26
CA ASP A 59 39.80 -23.61 19.68
C ASP A 59 39.01 -22.61 20.48
N GLN A 60 39.20 -21.31 20.23
CA GLN A 60 38.38 -20.24 20.85
C GLN A 60 36.90 -20.36 20.48
N LEU A 61 36.61 -20.70 19.20
CA LEU A 61 35.23 -20.88 18.76
C LEU A 61 34.60 -22.11 19.40
N VAL A 62 35.36 -23.23 19.51
CA VAL A 62 34.91 -24.45 20.20
C VAL A 62 34.54 -24.12 21.65
N GLU A 63 35.44 -23.47 22.39
CA GLU A 63 35.18 -23.08 23.78
C GLU A 63 33.94 -22.22 23.94
N TYR A 64 33.77 -21.21 23.05
CA TYR A 64 32.61 -20.34 23.09
C TYR A 64 31.31 -21.06 22.77
N VAL A 65 31.31 -21.92 21.76
CA VAL A 65 30.17 -22.76 21.37
C VAL A 65 29.80 -23.74 22.47
N ASP A 66 30.80 -24.33 23.16
CA ASP A 66 30.57 -25.19 24.33
C ASP A 66 29.82 -24.45 25.44
N LYS A 67 30.16 -23.19 25.69
CA LYS A 67 29.43 -22.36 26.68
C LYS A 67 28.00 -22.04 26.21
N CYS A 68 27.78 -21.82 24.92
CA CYS A 68 26.43 -21.66 24.40
C CYS A 68 25.58 -22.94 24.59
N ILE A 69 26.16 -24.10 24.33
CA ILE A 69 25.51 -25.41 24.49
C ILE A 69 25.23 -25.69 25.98
N GLU A 70 26.20 -25.43 26.85
CA GLU A 70 26.05 -25.60 28.30
C GLU A 70 24.91 -24.72 28.86
N TYR A 71 24.78 -23.47 28.37
CA TYR A 71 23.72 -22.56 28.79
C TYR A 71 22.37 -22.91 28.13
N GLY A 72 22.37 -23.49 26.92
CA GLY A 72 21.19 -23.91 26.16
C GLY A 72 20.50 -22.80 25.37
N TYR A 73 20.99 -21.56 25.44
CA TYR A 73 20.47 -20.42 24.66
C TYR A 73 21.64 -19.55 24.19
N ALA A 74 21.56 -19.01 22.99
CA ALA A 74 22.52 -18.03 22.49
C ALA A 74 21.86 -16.96 21.63
N GLY A 75 22.33 -15.70 21.76
CA GLY A 75 22.06 -14.65 20.80
C GLY A 75 23.01 -14.77 19.61
N ILE A 76 22.53 -14.55 18.41
CA ILE A 76 23.29 -14.62 17.17
C ILE A 76 22.89 -13.51 16.22
N ASP A 77 23.87 -12.99 15.48
CA ASP A 77 23.68 -11.98 14.44
C ASP A 77 24.74 -12.13 13.36
N THR A 78 24.48 -11.71 12.12
CA THR A 78 25.42 -11.80 10.99
C THR A 78 25.68 -10.44 10.38
N GLU A 79 26.94 -10.19 10.05
CA GLU A 79 27.38 -9.02 9.30
C GLU A 79 27.69 -9.41 7.86
N THR A 80 27.14 -8.66 6.91
CA THR A 80 27.20 -8.99 5.50
C THR A 80 27.66 -7.83 4.63
N THR A 81 27.94 -8.08 3.34
CA THR A 81 28.32 -7.04 2.38
C THR A 81 27.14 -6.17 1.91
N GLY A 82 25.91 -6.59 2.19
CA GLY A 82 24.68 -5.90 1.85
C GLY A 82 23.45 -6.71 2.19
N LEU A 83 22.28 -6.33 1.62
CA LEU A 83 20.99 -6.93 1.96
C LEU A 83 20.43 -7.88 0.90
N ASP A 84 21.14 -8.08 -0.21
CA ASP A 84 20.75 -9.03 -1.26
C ASP A 84 21.14 -10.44 -0.84
N ARG A 85 20.17 -11.21 -0.39
CA ARG A 85 20.39 -12.57 0.15
C ARG A 85 21.02 -13.55 -0.85
N ILE A 86 21.02 -13.23 -2.13
CA ILE A 86 21.55 -14.08 -3.20
C ILE A 86 23.00 -13.68 -3.54
N LYS A 87 23.26 -12.38 -3.68
CA LYS A 87 24.54 -11.84 -4.15
C LYS A 87 25.51 -11.49 -3.03
N ASP A 88 24.98 -10.99 -1.91
CA ASP A 88 25.80 -10.60 -0.76
C ASP A 88 26.24 -11.83 0.04
N TYR A 89 27.30 -11.68 0.81
CA TYR A 89 27.89 -12.78 1.59
C TYR A 89 28.22 -12.33 3.02
N ILE A 90 28.35 -13.31 3.91
CA ILE A 90 28.70 -13.10 5.31
C ILE A 90 30.16 -12.66 5.41
N VAL A 91 30.39 -11.54 6.10
CA VAL A 91 31.73 -11.02 6.45
C VAL A 91 32.17 -11.55 7.82
N GLY A 92 31.24 -11.70 8.74
CA GLY A 92 31.43 -12.25 10.05
C GLY A 92 30.11 -12.53 10.76
N ALA A 93 30.20 -13.17 11.92
CA ALA A 93 29.04 -13.44 12.77
C ALA A 93 29.38 -13.15 14.24
N SER A 94 28.37 -12.81 15.03
CA SER A 94 28.50 -12.59 16.45
C SER A 94 27.66 -13.56 17.25
N LEU A 95 28.17 -13.93 18.42
CA LEU A 95 27.49 -14.78 19.41
C LEU A 95 27.51 -14.10 20.77
N TYR A 96 26.46 -14.38 21.54
CA TYR A 96 26.40 -14.00 22.92
C TYR A 96 25.73 -15.06 23.79
N VAL A 97 26.35 -15.34 24.93
CA VAL A 97 25.80 -16.17 26.00
C VAL A 97 26.06 -15.50 27.35
N PRO A 98 25.08 -15.47 28.26
CA PRO A 98 25.29 -14.87 29.59
C PRO A 98 26.44 -15.51 30.35
N GLY A 99 27.28 -14.66 30.95
CA GLY A 99 28.48 -15.09 31.68
C GLY A 99 29.76 -15.05 30.87
N MET A 100 29.65 -14.81 29.56
CA MET A 100 30.79 -14.58 28.67
C MET A 100 30.71 -13.15 28.09
N PRO A 101 31.85 -12.52 27.74
CA PRO A 101 31.81 -11.34 26.87
C PRO A 101 31.14 -11.68 25.53
N ASP A 102 30.50 -10.73 24.91
CA ASP A 102 30.04 -10.90 23.52
C ASP A 102 31.20 -11.07 22.56
N CYS A 103 31.02 -11.86 21.50
CA CYS A 103 32.10 -12.16 20.58
C CYS A 103 31.75 -11.88 19.12
N TYR A 104 32.79 -11.65 18.34
CA TYR A 104 32.73 -11.56 16.91
C TYR A 104 33.66 -12.58 16.25
N ILE A 105 33.18 -13.24 15.22
CA ILE A 105 33.84 -14.29 14.45
C ILE A 105 34.07 -13.76 13.03
N PRO A 106 35.24 -13.19 12.72
CA PRO A 106 35.55 -12.68 11.39
C PRO A 106 35.81 -13.81 10.41
N MET A 107 35.31 -13.66 9.16
CA MET A 107 35.42 -14.68 8.12
C MET A 107 35.90 -14.16 6.75
N LYS A 108 35.42 -13.00 6.32
CA LYS A 108 35.68 -12.46 4.97
C LYS A 108 36.13 -11.00 4.97
N HIS A 109 36.77 -10.54 6.01
CA HIS A 109 37.40 -9.23 6.03
C HIS A 109 38.63 -9.17 5.12
N ARG A 110 38.85 -8.04 4.47
CA ARG A 110 39.93 -7.82 3.51
C ARG A 110 40.70 -6.56 3.82
N ILE A 111 42.01 -6.62 3.53
CA ILE A 111 42.89 -5.44 3.67
C ILE A 111 42.54 -4.45 2.55
N PRO A 112 42.25 -3.18 2.89
CA PRO A 112 41.97 -2.16 1.87
C PRO A 112 43.06 -2.07 0.83
N LEU A 113 42.70 -1.82 -0.42
CA LEU A 113 43.58 -1.67 -1.59
C LEU A 113 44.27 -2.96 -2.06
N PHE A 114 44.46 -3.97 -1.22
CA PHE A 114 45.17 -5.20 -1.57
C PHE A 114 44.21 -6.37 -1.83
N GLU A 115 42.95 -6.23 -1.43
CA GLU A 115 41.93 -7.29 -1.55
C GLU A 115 42.34 -8.64 -0.90
N GLN A 116 43.41 -8.65 -0.10
CA GLN A 116 43.88 -9.81 0.61
C GLN A 116 43.11 -9.98 1.92
N PRO A 117 42.79 -11.23 2.31
CA PRO A 117 42.15 -11.48 3.59
C PRO A 117 43.05 -11.08 4.76
N TYR A 118 42.46 -10.60 5.85
CA TYR A 118 43.17 -10.50 7.11
C TYR A 118 43.55 -11.91 7.59
N LYS A 119 44.69 -12.03 8.30
CA LYS A 119 45.17 -13.32 8.79
C LYS A 119 44.37 -13.87 9.98
N ASP A 120 43.87 -12.96 10.81
CA ASP A 120 43.18 -13.27 12.06
C ASP A 120 41.70 -13.46 11.82
N GLN A 121 41.30 -14.47 11.06
CA GLN A 121 39.92 -14.84 10.78
C GLN A 121 39.77 -16.33 10.44
N LEU A 122 38.56 -16.85 10.65
CA LEU A 122 38.23 -18.25 10.40
C LEU A 122 37.65 -18.44 8.99
N SER A 123 37.85 -19.67 8.47
CA SER A 123 37.17 -20.08 7.23
C SER A 123 35.69 -20.38 7.46
N TYR A 124 34.91 -20.34 6.40
CA TYR A 124 33.50 -20.74 6.45
C TYR A 124 33.33 -22.18 6.92
N GLU A 125 34.23 -23.09 6.54
CA GLU A 125 34.22 -24.51 6.92
C GLU A 125 34.41 -24.70 8.43
N GLN A 126 35.40 -24.01 9.05
CA GLN A 126 35.62 -24.04 10.49
C GLN A 126 34.41 -23.52 11.25
N VAL A 127 33.84 -22.37 10.81
CA VAL A 127 32.65 -21.81 11.44
C VAL A 127 31.44 -22.72 11.25
N SER A 128 31.23 -23.25 10.04
CA SER A 128 30.12 -24.16 9.74
C SER A 128 30.16 -25.41 10.65
N THR A 129 31.32 -25.99 10.84
CA THR A 129 31.52 -27.16 11.73
C THR A 129 31.01 -26.83 13.16
N GLN A 130 31.37 -25.69 13.72
CA GLN A 130 30.98 -25.31 15.06
C GLN A 130 29.53 -24.84 15.15
N PHE A 131 29.05 -24.12 14.13
CA PHE A 131 27.65 -23.70 14.05
C PHE A 131 26.68 -24.88 13.93
N ASN A 132 27.06 -25.97 13.28
CA ASN A 132 26.24 -27.18 13.29
C ASN A 132 26.01 -27.73 14.70
N ARG A 133 26.93 -27.52 15.66
CA ARG A 133 26.78 -27.93 17.05
C ARG A 133 25.77 -27.03 17.78
N LEU A 134 25.66 -25.74 17.39
CA LEU A 134 24.68 -24.81 17.95
C LEU A 134 23.22 -25.18 17.64
N LYS A 135 22.96 -26.13 16.75
CA LYS A 135 21.61 -26.66 16.51
C LYS A 135 20.98 -27.29 17.74
N SER A 136 21.77 -27.67 18.74
CA SER A 136 21.28 -28.14 20.05
C SER A 136 20.83 -26.98 20.97
N CYS A 137 21.14 -25.73 20.62
CA CYS A 137 20.77 -24.55 21.40
C CYS A 137 19.46 -23.94 20.90
N LYS A 138 18.84 -23.16 21.73
CA LYS A 138 17.75 -22.25 21.37
C LYS A 138 18.36 -20.91 20.95
N LEU A 139 18.32 -20.63 19.65
CA LEU A 139 18.94 -19.43 19.08
C LEU A 139 17.94 -18.27 19.04
N ILE A 140 18.46 -17.09 19.35
CA ILE A 140 17.70 -15.84 19.45
C ILE A 140 18.22 -14.86 18.42
N PHE A 141 17.35 -14.35 17.58
CA PHE A 141 17.67 -13.49 16.45
C PHE A 141 16.97 -12.12 16.57
N ALA A 142 17.47 -11.17 15.81
CA ALA A 142 16.78 -9.93 15.48
C ALA A 142 16.57 -9.86 13.96
N ASN A 143 15.37 -10.15 13.47
CA ASN A 143 15.02 -10.34 12.05
C ASN A 143 15.61 -11.64 11.46
N ALA A 144 15.31 -12.74 12.14
CA ALA A 144 15.80 -14.10 11.85
C ALA A 144 15.77 -14.50 10.36
N ASP A 145 14.75 -14.04 9.63
CA ASP A 145 14.55 -14.37 8.21
C ASP A 145 15.76 -14.00 7.34
N PHE A 146 16.48 -12.93 7.68
CA PHE A 146 17.70 -12.53 6.98
C PHE A 146 18.89 -13.43 7.35
N ASP A 147 19.18 -13.56 8.66
CA ASP A 147 20.34 -14.31 9.13
C ASP A 147 20.26 -15.78 8.78
N LEU A 148 19.08 -16.39 8.94
CA LEU A 148 18.84 -17.79 8.55
C LEU A 148 19.11 -18.04 7.07
N SER A 149 18.76 -17.08 6.21
CA SER A 149 19.02 -17.18 4.77
C SER A 149 20.51 -17.11 4.45
N MET A 150 21.20 -16.15 5.08
CA MET A 150 22.64 -15.95 4.85
C MET A 150 23.48 -17.12 5.38
N ILE A 151 23.18 -17.58 6.60
CA ILE A 151 23.87 -18.73 7.23
C ILE A 151 23.64 -20.00 6.41
N TRP A 152 22.42 -20.25 5.97
CA TRP A 152 22.12 -21.40 5.12
C TRP A 152 22.88 -21.35 3.79
N LYS A 153 22.93 -20.18 3.15
CA LYS A 153 23.58 -20.01 1.85
C LYS A 153 25.10 -20.15 1.93
N ASP A 154 25.75 -19.46 2.88
CA ASP A 154 27.20 -19.31 2.91
C ASP A 154 27.89 -20.37 3.79
N LEU A 155 27.27 -20.73 4.90
CA LEU A 155 27.84 -21.70 5.84
C LEU A 155 27.23 -23.10 5.70
N HIS A 156 26.19 -23.27 4.89
CA HIS A 156 25.47 -24.54 4.71
C HIS A 156 24.93 -25.12 6.03
N VAL A 157 24.58 -24.25 6.98
CA VAL A 157 23.99 -24.61 8.27
C VAL A 157 22.51 -24.24 8.27
N ASP A 158 21.64 -25.20 8.52
CA ASP A 158 20.23 -24.96 8.71
C ASP A 158 19.89 -24.73 10.19
N PHE A 159 19.61 -23.50 10.53
CA PHE A 159 19.19 -23.09 11.88
C PHE A 159 17.66 -22.97 12.04
N ASN A 160 16.85 -23.30 11.03
CA ASN A 160 15.39 -23.27 11.19
C ASN A 160 14.92 -24.02 12.45
N PRO A 161 15.37 -25.28 12.71
CA PRO A 161 14.94 -26.01 13.91
C PRO A 161 15.44 -25.42 15.23
N ALA A 162 16.56 -24.67 15.17
CA ALA A 162 17.17 -24.02 16.35
C ALA A 162 16.69 -22.57 16.56
N CYS A 163 16.00 -21.97 15.57
CA CYS A 163 15.45 -20.63 15.67
C CYS A 163 14.31 -20.63 16.70
N TYR A 164 14.64 -20.22 17.91
CA TYR A 164 13.70 -20.26 19.03
C TYR A 164 12.91 -18.96 19.15
N TYR A 165 13.54 -17.82 18.86
CA TYR A 165 12.95 -16.52 19.14
C TYR A 165 13.47 -15.44 18.19
N ASP A 166 12.56 -14.62 17.67
CA ASP A 166 12.88 -13.38 16.96
C ASP A 166 12.36 -12.19 17.75
N VAL A 167 13.28 -11.32 18.22
CA VAL A 167 12.94 -10.20 19.08
C VAL A 167 12.15 -9.11 18.34
N ILE A 168 12.27 -9.01 17.02
CA ILE A 168 11.56 -8.03 16.22
C ILE A 168 10.12 -8.49 15.95
N ILE A 169 9.93 -9.76 15.57
CA ILE A 169 8.58 -10.34 15.39
C ILE A 169 7.84 -10.35 16.73
N ALA A 170 8.46 -10.82 17.79
CA ALA A 170 7.88 -10.80 19.14
C ALA A 170 7.47 -9.39 19.58
N TRP A 171 8.32 -8.40 19.29
CA TRP A 171 8.02 -7.01 19.58
C TRP A 171 6.79 -6.51 18.83
N ARG A 172 6.69 -6.82 17.56
CA ARG A 172 5.53 -6.45 16.74
C ARG A 172 4.23 -6.97 17.31
N CYS A 173 4.22 -8.21 17.80
CA CYS A 173 3.03 -8.77 18.44
C CYS A 173 2.76 -8.18 19.83
N LEU A 174 3.81 -7.93 20.64
CA LEU A 174 3.66 -7.32 21.96
C LEU A 174 3.28 -5.85 21.93
N LYS A 175 3.72 -5.14 20.91
CA LYS A 175 3.62 -3.70 20.72
C LYS A 175 3.46 -3.39 19.23
N GLU A 176 2.48 -4.03 18.61
CA GLU A 176 2.08 -3.84 17.22
C GLU A 176 2.07 -2.37 16.79
N ASN A 177 1.93 -1.51 17.76
CA ASN A 177 1.68 -0.10 17.70
C ASN A 177 2.93 0.76 17.96
N GLU A 178 4.10 0.18 18.05
CA GLU A 178 5.35 0.93 18.12
C GLU A 178 6.10 0.84 16.79
N PRO A 179 6.45 1.99 16.21
CA PRO A 179 6.90 2.10 14.83
C PRO A 179 8.36 1.74 14.63
N LYS A 180 9.19 2.19 15.55
CA LYS A 180 10.60 1.86 15.55
C LYS A 180 10.76 0.51 16.20
N ASN A 181 11.00 -0.45 15.35
CA ASN A 181 11.27 -1.83 15.73
C ASN A 181 12.71 -2.23 15.41
N ASP A 182 13.60 -1.26 15.17
CA ASP A 182 15.00 -1.58 15.05
C ASP A 182 15.59 -1.95 16.44
N LEU A 183 16.43 -2.97 16.43
CA LEU A 183 17.01 -3.60 17.61
C LEU A 183 17.55 -2.60 18.62
N LYS A 184 18.34 -1.62 18.16
CA LYS A 184 19.05 -0.67 19.04
C LYS A 184 18.11 0.32 19.71
N THR A 185 17.10 0.79 18.99
CA THR A 185 16.06 1.65 19.55
C THR A 185 15.24 0.91 20.61
N LEU A 186 14.85 -0.33 20.32
CA LEU A 186 14.08 -1.15 21.26
C LEU A 186 14.89 -1.46 22.52
N TYR A 187 16.14 -1.91 22.36
CA TYR A 187 17.03 -2.16 23.48
C TYR A 187 17.20 -0.91 24.34
N ASN A 188 17.55 0.21 23.73
CA ASN A 188 17.77 1.45 24.47
C ASN A 188 16.54 1.88 25.26
N LYS A 189 15.34 1.80 24.67
CA LYS A 189 14.09 2.22 25.31
C LYS A 189 13.67 1.30 26.45
N TYR A 190 13.75 -0.02 26.27
CA TYR A 190 13.13 -0.98 27.18
C TYR A 190 14.09 -1.68 28.14
N VAL A 191 15.33 -1.88 27.74
CA VAL A 191 16.35 -2.54 28.55
C VAL A 191 17.26 -1.52 29.18
N ASN A 192 17.81 -0.61 28.39
CA ASN A 192 18.74 0.45 28.85
C ASN A 192 18.01 1.67 29.45
N LYS A 193 16.69 1.68 29.48
CA LYS A 193 15.85 2.73 30.09
C LYS A 193 16.12 4.14 29.55
N GLY A 194 16.42 4.26 28.27
CA GLY A 194 16.69 5.52 27.58
C GLY A 194 18.06 6.10 27.87
N LYS A 195 18.97 5.35 28.46
CA LYS A 195 20.33 5.78 28.70
C LYS A 195 21.19 5.57 27.46
N GLY A 196 21.75 6.64 26.92
CA GLY A 196 22.63 6.63 25.74
C GLY A 196 21.93 6.99 24.45
N ASP A 197 22.73 7.16 23.40
CA ASP A 197 22.30 7.47 22.03
C ASP A 197 22.48 6.21 21.18
N PRO A 198 21.38 5.54 20.77
CA PRO A 198 21.49 4.29 20.00
C PRO A 198 21.98 4.58 18.59
N LYS A 199 23.23 4.24 18.31
CA LYS A 199 23.83 4.34 16.99
C LYS A 199 23.50 3.13 16.13
N LYS A 200 23.15 3.38 14.87
CA LYS A 200 22.85 2.34 13.88
C LYS A 200 24.08 2.03 13.04
N PHE A 201 24.01 0.92 12.30
CA PHE A 201 25.04 0.55 11.33
C PHE A 201 25.40 1.70 10.38
N SER A 202 24.41 2.38 9.83
CA SER A 202 24.60 3.50 8.92
C SER A 202 25.28 4.74 9.53
N ASP A 203 25.34 4.84 10.86
CA ASP A 203 26.03 5.95 11.52
C ASP A 203 27.55 5.76 11.53
N PHE A 204 28.01 4.53 11.37
CA PHE A 204 29.41 4.16 11.36
C PHE A 204 29.87 3.64 9.99
N PHE A 205 29.06 2.79 9.34
CA PHE A 205 29.46 2.00 8.19
C PHE A 205 28.63 2.29 6.96
N THR A 206 29.33 2.28 5.82
CA THR A 206 28.70 2.03 4.52
C THR A 206 28.81 0.52 4.25
N PRO A 207 27.73 -0.21 3.93
CA PRO A 207 27.78 -1.68 3.80
C PRO A 207 28.91 -2.18 2.89
N ALA A 208 29.13 -1.54 1.76
CA ALA A 208 30.20 -1.87 0.82
C ALA A 208 31.62 -1.68 1.38
N LEU A 209 31.81 -0.93 2.46
CA LEU A 209 33.11 -0.68 3.09
C LEU A 209 33.34 -1.54 4.34
N PHE A 210 32.31 -2.16 4.91
CA PHE A 210 32.41 -2.98 6.10
C PHE A 210 33.42 -4.14 5.96
N PRO A 211 33.51 -4.87 4.84
CA PRO A 211 34.52 -5.91 4.64
C PRO A 211 35.97 -5.43 4.80
N TYR A 212 36.21 -4.14 4.63
CA TYR A 212 37.54 -3.53 4.76
C TYR A 212 37.84 -2.98 6.17
N CYS A 213 36.89 -3.09 7.09
CA CYS A 213 37.09 -2.80 8.50
C CYS A 213 38.04 -3.83 9.13
N LYS A 214 38.94 -3.37 10.01
CA LYS A 214 39.79 -4.33 10.79
C LYS A 214 38.88 -5.19 11.66
N PRO A 215 39.10 -6.52 11.70
CA PRO A 215 38.30 -7.44 12.53
C PRO A 215 38.17 -7.00 13.99
N GLN A 216 39.23 -6.43 14.58
CA GLN A 216 39.26 -5.93 15.96
C GLN A 216 38.26 -4.77 16.16
N VAL A 217 38.11 -3.89 15.16
CA VAL A 217 37.18 -2.75 15.22
C VAL A 217 35.74 -3.23 14.93
N ALA A 218 35.60 -4.14 13.97
CA ALA A 218 34.30 -4.74 13.66
C ALA A 218 33.71 -5.47 14.88
N ALA A 219 34.54 -6.14 15.68
CA ALA A 219 34.13 -6.86 16.87
C ALA A 219 33.42 -5.97 17.91
N LEU A 220 33.86 -4.73 18.05
CA LEU A 220 33.29 -3.78 19.04
C LEU A 220 31.86 -3.41 18.68
N TYR A 221 31.55 -3.31 17.39
CA TYR A 221 30.20 -3.02 16.91
C TYR A 221 29.33 -4.29 16.86
N ALA A 222 29.78 -5.29 16.13
CA ALA A 222 28.99 -6.48 15.78
C ALA A 222 28.75 -7.40 16.99
N GLY A 223 29.75 -7.58 17.86
CA GLY A 223 29.58 -8.38 19.08
C GLY A 223 28.43 -7.91 19.95
N ASN A 224 28.28 -6.59 20.08
CA ASN A 224 27.21 -5.97 20.85
C ASN A 224 25.80 -6.29 20.29
N ASP A 225 25.63 -6.53 18.99
CA ASP A 225 24.30 -6.78 18.41
C ASP A 225 23.71 -8.12 18.86
N ALA A 226 24.52 -9.18 18.95
CA ALA A 226 24.10 -10.46 19.54
C ALA A 226 23.74 -10.33 21.03
N LYS A 227 24.50 -9.53 21.80
CA LYS A 227 24.26 -9.26 23.23
C LYS A 227 22.94 -8.52 23.46
N ILE A 228 22.74 -7.40 22.81
CA ILE A 228 21.48 -6.63 22.97
C ILE A 228 20.26 -7.38 22.46
N THR A 229 20.40 -8.23 21.44
CA THR A 229 19.36 -9.16 20.99
C THR A 229 18.96 -10.11 22.12
N PHE A 230 19.92 -10.73 22.77
CA PHE A 230 19.66 -11.63 23.87
C PHE A 230 19.06 -10.92 25.10
N GLU A 231 19.56 -9.76 25.44
CA GLU A 231 19.03 -8.97 26.56
C GLU A 231 17.60 -8.47 26.31
N LEU A 232 17.29 -8.09 25.07
CA LEU A 232 15.93 -7.74 24.66
C LEU A 232 15.00 -8.95 24.75
N PHE A 233 15.44 -10.14 24.31
CA PHE A 233 14.72 -11.39 24.53
C PHE A 233 14.41 -11.61 26.02
N LYS A 234 15.39 -11.50 26.93
CA LYS A 234 15.19 -11.64 28.38
C LYS A 234 14.15 -10.65 28.92
N TRP A 235 14.07 -9.47 28.34
CA TRP A 235 13.06 -8.51 28.71
C TRP A 235 11.68 -8.89 28.15
N GLN A 236 11.59 -9.41 26.92
CA GLN A 236 10.33 -9.74 26.24
C GLN A 236 9.68 -11.03 26.74
N ILE A 237 10.48 -12.09 26.95
CA ILE A 237 9.98 -13.45 27.21
C ILE A 237 9.01 -13.53 28.39
N LYS A 238 9.19 -12.70 29.42
CA LYS A 238 8.30 -12.64 30.58
C LYS A 238 6.87 -12.20 30.22
N TYR A 239 6.69 -11.46 29.11
CA TYR A 239 5.39 -11.03 28.62
C TYR A 239 4.72 -12.08 27.71
N LEU A 240 5.51 -13.01 27.16
CA LEU A 240 5.06 -14.06 26.26
C LEU A 240 5.07 -15.47 26.92
N THR A 241 5.38 -15.56 28.20
CA THR A 241 5.25 -16.79 29.00
C THR A 241 3.91 -16.76 29.73
N LYS A 242 2.95 -17.59 29.34
CA LYS A 242 1.57 -17.59 29.86
C LYS A 242 1.49 -17.69 31.38
N THR A 243 2.39 -18.46 32.00
CA THR A 243 2.44 -18.66 33.47
C THR A 243 3.07 -17.45 34.19
N SER A 244 3.63 -16.50 33.47
CA SER A 244 4.25 -15.32 34.07
C SER A 244 3.20 -14.32 34.52
N GLN A 245 3.40 -13.77 35.73
CA GLN A 245 2.59 -12.66 36.24
C GLN A 245 2.57 -11.42 35.33
N TYR A 246 3.58 -11.23 34.50
CA TYR A 246 3.63 -10.12 33.54
C TYR A 246 2.68 -10.35 32.36
N CYS A 247 2.53 -11.59 31.91
CA CYS A 247 1.59 -11.97 30.86
C CYS A 247 0.16 -11.86 31.39
N THR A 248 -0.14 -12.51 32.51
CA THR A 248 -1.49 -12.58 33.08
C THR A 248 -2.02 -11.23 33.54
N LYS A 249 -1.20 -10.40 34.21
CA LYS A 249 -1.63 -9.05 34.63
C LYS A 249 -1.91 -8.09 33.47
N LYS A 250 -1.39 -8.35 32.28
CA LYS A 250 -1.57 -7.55 31.07
C LYS A 250 -2.49 -8.19 30.04
N HIS A 251 -3.06 -9.36 30.36
CA HIS A 251 -3.96 -10.11 29.49
C HIS A 251 -3.35 -10.40 28.11
N LEU A 252 -2.09 -10.86 28.08
CA LEU A 252 -1.33 -11.11 26.86
C LEU A 252 -1.33 -12.59 26.43
N GLU A 253 -2.17 -13.43 27.00
CA GLU A 253 -2.22 -14.86 26.74
C GLU A 253 -2.50 -15.18 25.27
N ARG A 254 -3.40 -14.43 24.64
CA ARG A 254 -3.71 -14.55 23.20
C ARG A 254 -2.54 -14.10 22.31
N ILE A 255 -1.84 -13.03 22.73
CA ILE A 255 -0.63 -12.57 22.03
C ILE A 255 0.48 -13.62 22.16
N SER A 256 0.61 -14.23 23.33
CA SER A 256 1.53 -15.35 23.52
C SER A 256 1.20 -16.50 22.56
N ASP A 257 -0.08 -16.88 22.43
CA ASP A 257 -0.51 -17.90 21.47
C ASP A 257 -0.21 -17.52 20.03
N LEU A 258 -0.47 -16.30 19.64
CA LEU A 258 -0.16 -15.78 18.30
C LEU A 258 1.33 -15.94 18.00
N VAL A 259 2.19 -15.46 18.90
CA VAL A 259 3.64 -15.48 18.70
C VAL A 259 4.16 -16.91 18.59
N TRP A 260 3.79 -17.78 19.55
CA TRP A 260 4.36 -19.12 19.62
C TRP A 260 3.76 -20.11 18.62
N ASN A 261 2.48 -19.98 18.29
CA ASN A 261 1.77 -20.96 17.47
C ASN A 261 1.61 -20.52 16.00
N ILE A 262 1.83 -19.24 15.69
CA ILE A 262 1.64 -18.71 14.33
C ILE A 262 2.90 -17.99 13.85
N GLU A 263 3.32 -16.91 14.50
CA GLU A 263 4.36 -16.03 13.95
C GLU A 263 5.75 -16.69 13.92
N PHE A 264 6.16 -17.38 14.96
CA PHE A 264 7.45 -18.06 14.95
C PHE A 264 7.49 -19.28 14.02
N PRO A 265 6.48 -20.16 13.96
CA PRO A 265 6.42 -21.20 12.93
C PRO A 265 6.39 -20.64 11.49
N LEU A 266 5.82 -19.46 11.28
CA LEU A 266 5.78 -18.82 9.97
C LEU A 266 7.18 -18.42 9.46
N ILE A 267 8.16 -18.16 10.36
CA ILE A 267 9.56 -17.92 9.98
C ILE A 267 10.10 -19.07 9.14
N GLU A 268 9.93 -20.28 9.61
CA GLU A 268 10.38 -21.49 8.88
C GLU A 268 9.66 -21.63 7.53
N ILE A 269 8.36 -21.35 7.49
CA ILE A 269 7.59 -21.40 6.24
C ILE A 269 8.12 -20.36 5.23
N CYS A 270 8.34 -19.11 5.65
CA CYS A 270 8.93 -18.07 4.81
C CYS A 270 10.33 -18.45 4.32
N GLN A 271 11.17 -19.04 5.19
CA GLN A 271 12.47 -19.55 4.84
C GLN A 271 12.39 -20.68 3.80
N ASN A 272 11.50 -21.64 4.00
CA ASN A 272 11.31 -22.74 3.07
C ASN A 272 10.78 -22.25 1.71
N MET A 273 9.87 -21.27 1.69
CA MET A 273 9.41 -20.63 0.46
C MET A 273 10.55 -19.89 -0.26
N PHE A 274 11.39 -19.16 0.48
CA PHE A 274 12.56 -18.48 -0.09
C PHE A 274 13.56 -19.49 -0.65
N ARG A 275 13.94 -20.51 0.13
CA ARG A 275 14.91 -21.55 -0.26
C ARG A 275 14.42 -22.38 -1.45
N SER A 276 13.16 -22.75 -1.46
CA SER A 276 12.56 -23.51 -2.57
C SER A 276 12.47 -22.68 -3.84
N GLY A 277 12.17 -21.40 -3.72
CA GLY A 277 11.94 -20.52 -4.84
C GLY A 277 10.79 -20.99 -5.75
N ILE A 278 10.50 -20.23 -6.78
CA ILE A 278 9.50 -20.57 -7.79
C ILE A 278 10.20 -20.80 -9.12
N TYR A 279 10.06 -22.01 -9.68
CA TYR A 279 10.67 -22.39 -10.94
C TYR A 279 10.08 -21.59 -12.12
N VAL A 280 10.96 -21.05 -12.95
CA VAL A 280 10.63 -20.33 -14.19
C VAL A 280 11.11 -21.14 -15.38
N ASP A 281 10.17 -21.57 -16.20
CA ASP A 281 10.44 -22.34 -17.42
C ASP A 281 11.05 -21.42 -18.49
N LYS A 282 12.32 -21.68 -18.82
CA LYS A 282 13.09 -20.88 -19.79
C LYS A 282 12.55 -21.01 -21.21
N ASP A 283 12.08 -22.18 -21.61
CA ASP A 283 11.61 -22.42 -22.97
C ASP A 283 10.26 -21.70 -23.19
N VAL A 284 9.37 -21.81 -22.21
CA VAL A 284 8.12 -21.04 -22.20
C VAL A 284 8.41 -19.54 -22.21
N THR A 285 9.38 -19.10 -21.43
CA THR A 285 9.78 -17.68 -21.38
C THR A 285 10.27 -17.18 -22.73
N VAL A 286 11.15 -17.89 -23.39
CA VAL A 286 11.67 -17.55 -24.72
C VAL A 286 10.54 -17.52 -25.75
N SER A 287 9.65 -18.49 -25.70
CA SER A 287 8.46 -18.55 -26.56
C SER A 287 7.53 -17.36 -26.35
N LEU A 288 7.30 -16.98 -25.08
CA LEU A 288 6.50 -15.79 -24.72
C LEU A 288 7.17 -14.51 -25.16
N ASP A 289 8.48 -14.35 -24.92
CA ASP A 289 9.24 -13.17 -25.33
C ASP A 289 9.13 -12.95 -26.84
N LYS A 290 9.33 -14.00 -27.64
CA LYS A 290 9.15 -13.94 -29.10
C LYS A 290 7.72 -13.52 -29.46
N ARG A 291 6.72 -14.23 -28.95
CA ARG A 291 5.31 -13.99 -29.27
C ARG A 291 4.85 -12.58 -28.90
N TYR A 292 5.21 -12.10 -27.72
CA TYR A 292 4.83 -10.75 -27.28
C TYR A 292 5.59 -9.65 -28.02
N ASN A 293 6.88 -9.86 -28.35
CA ASN A 293 7.63 -8.92 -29.14
C ASN A 293 7.12 -8.85 -30.60
N ASP A 294 6.75 -9.97 -31.20
CA ASP A 294 6.17 -9.99 -32.56
C ASP A 294 4.81 -9.27 -32.56
N LYS A 295 3.96 -9.53 -31.57
CA LYS A 295 2.69 -8.82 -31.39
C LYS A 295 2.90 -7.32 -31.11
N TYR A 296 3.91 -6.96 -30.32
CA TYR A 296 4.25 -5.56 -30.09
C TYR A 296 4.68 -4.85 -31.35
N LYS A 297 5.50 -5.49 -32.20
CA LYS A 297 5.93 -4.93 -33.50
C LYS A 297 4.73 -4.76 -34.44
N GLU A 298 3.85 -5.74 -34.54
CA GLU A 298 2.63 -5.67 -35.34
C GLU A 298 1.76 -4.50 -34.88
N GLU A 299 1.44 -4.42 -33.60
CA GLU A 299 0.60 -3.35 -33.07
C GLU A 299 1.26 -1.97 -33.16
N LYS A 300 2.59 -1.90 -33.03
CA LYS A 300 3.36 -0.68 -33.24
C LYS A 300 3.32 -0.24 -34.72
N SER A 301 3.35 -1.19 -35.65
CA SER A 301 3.23 -0.87 -37.10
C SER A 301 1.83 -0.34 -37.43
N LYS A 302 0.78 -0.94 -36.88
CA LYS A 302 -0.60 -0.40 -36.99
C LYS A 302 -0.70 1.02 -36.43
N LEU A 303 -0.07 1.26 -35.27
CA LEU A 303 -0.01 2.59 -34.70
C LEU A 303 0.73 3.58 -35.61
N ALA A 304 1.86 3.17 -36.17
CA ALA A 304 2.61 4.02 -37.08
C ALA A 304 1.79 4.45 -38.31
N SER A 305 0.99 3.52 -38.87
CA SER A 305 0.08 3.86 -39.98
C SER A 305 -0.99 4.85 -39.54
N LEU A 306 -1.66 4.61 -38.39
CA LEU A 306 -2.67 5.55 -37.88
C LEU A 306 -2.12 6.94 -37.60
N VAL A 307 -0.89 7.02 -37.07
CA VAL A 307 -0.22 8.30 -36.81
C VAL A 307 0.15 8.98 -38.13
N GLN A 308 0.60 8.21 -39.13
CA GLN A 308 0.89 8.76 -40.47
C GLN A 308 -0.36 9.34 -41.12
N ASP A 309 -1.49 8.62 -41.06
CA ASP A 309 -2.77 9.09 -41.57
C ASP A 309 -3.21 10.43 -40.95
N GLU A 310 -2.92 10.65 -39.65
CA GLU A 310 -3.22 11.92 -39.00
C GLU A 310 -2.23 13.04 -39.41
N LEU A 311 -0.95 12.69 -39.61
CA LEU A 311 0.05 13.63 -40.12
C LEU A 311 -0.29 14.09 -41.55
N ASP A 312 -0.73 13.20 -42.40
CA ASP A 312 -1.07 13.49 -43.80
C ASP A 312 -2.32 14.38 -43.92
N LYS A 313 -3.21 14.40 -42.94
CA LYS A 313 -4.34 15.30 -42.84
C LYS A 313 -3.96 16.72 -42.45
N THR A 314 -2.75 16.93 -41.95
CA THR A 314 -2.33 18.18 -41.30
C THR A 314 -1.21 18.84 -42.08
N THR A 315 -1.34 20.13 -42.41
CA THR A 315 -0.22 20.89 -42.97
C THR A 315 0.77 21.25 -41.85
N ILE A 316 1.90 20.55 -41.80
CA ILE A 316 2.95 20.78 -40.81
C ILE A 316 3.86 21.87 -41.36
N SER A 317 4.10 22.93 -40.58
CA SER A 317 5.02 24.02 -40.94
C SER A 317 6.48 23.52 -40.99
N PRO A 318 7.19 23.69 -42.11
CA PRO A 318 8.58 23.26 -42.20
C PRO A 318 9.56 24.10 -41.34
N PHE A 319 9.08 25.19 -40.74
CA PHE A 319 9.90 26.13 -39.97
C PHE A 319 9.86 25.86 -38.44
N THR A 320 9.08 24.90 -37.98
CA THR A 320 8.98 24.54 -36.55
C THR A 320 9.64 23.18 -36.28
N LYS A 321 10.37 23.08 -35.16
CA LYS A 321 10.96 21.81 -34.74
C LYS A 321 9.85 20.89 -34.20
N HIS A 322 9.63 19.78 -34.89
CA HIS A 322 8.61 18.79 -34.51
C HIS A 322 9.23 17.66 -33.70
N PRO A 323 8.54 17.13 -32.71
CA PRO A 323 9.02 15.99 -31.90
C PRO A 323 9.16 14.68 -32.69
N PHE A 324 8.40 14.53 -33.77
CA PHE A 324 8.49 13.46 -34.78
C PHE A 324 7.92 13.98 -36.10
N THR A 325 8.30 13.35 -37.21
CA THR A 325 7.92 13.78 -38.57
C THR A 325 7.28 12.65 -39.38
N SER A 326 7.34 11.45 -38.89
CA SER A 326 6.67 10.27 -39.48
C SER A 326 6.03 9.39 -38.44
N GLY A 327 5.05 8.58 -38.82
CA GLY A 327 4.46 7.61 -37.93
C GLY A 327 5.45 6.57 -37.40
N LEU A 328 6.51 6.27 -38.15
CA LEU A 328 7.58 5.36 -37.72
C LEU A 328 8.46 5.96 -36.60
N ASP A 329 8.64 7.26 -36.58
CA ASP A 329 9.43 7.96 -35.57
C ASP A 329 8.63 8.21 -34.27
N PHE A 330 7.33 7.97 -34.31
CA PHE A 330 6.47 8.18 -33.17
C PHE A 330 6.74 7.18 -32.06
N ASN A 331 7.02 7.73 -30.88
CA ASN A 331 7.19 6.94 -29.65
C ASN A 331 5.96 7.07 -28.74
N PRO A 332 5.12 6.02 -28.63
CA PRO A 332 3.93 6.05 -27.81
C PRO A 332 4.22 6.17 -26.30
N GLU A 333 5.43 5.86 -25.85
CA GLU A 333 5.85 6.02 -24.44
C GLU A 333 6.26 7.46 -24.10
N SER A 334 6.48 8.32 -25.09
CA SER A 334 6.88 9.72 -24.89
C SER A 334 5.66 10.61 -24.65
N PRO A 335 5.45 11.17 -23.44
CA PRO A 335 4.34 12.08 -23.16
C PRO A 335 4.36 13.30 -24.08
N THR A 336 5.55 13.80 -24.42
CA THR A 336 5.73 14.96 -25.30
C THR A 336 5.25 14.67 -26.73
N GLN A 337 5.59 13.51 -27.26
CA GLN A 337 5.18 13.13 -28.60
C GLN A 337 3.68 12.84 -28.69
N VAL A 338 3.13 12.18 -27.66
CA VAL A 338 1.68 11.93 -27.61
C VAL A 338 0.90 13.24 -27.46
N LYS A 339 1.37 14.19 -26.63
CA LYS A 339 0.77 15.53 -26.56
C LYS A 339 0.77 16.24 -27.90
N TYR A 340 1.90 16.22 -28.59
CA TYR A 340 2.03 16.83 -29.90
C TYR A 340 1.06 16.20 -30.90
N LEU A 341 0.95 14.88 -30.94
CA LEU A 341 -0.01 14.17 -31.80
C LEU A 341 -1.44 14.62 -31.54
N LEU A 342 -1.87 14.57 -30.29
CA LEU A 342 -3.27 14.83 -29.93
C LEU A 342 -3.66 16.31 -30.14
N TYR A 343 -2.83 17.24 -29.67
CA TYR A 343 -3.23 18.65 -29.55
C TYR A 343 -2.71 19.52 -30.69
N ASP A 344 -1.57 19.17 -31.26
CA ASP A 344 -0.96 19.98 -32.32
C ASP A 344 -1.22 19.42 -33.74
N VAL A 345 -1.27 18.08 -33.87
CA VAL A 345 -1.59 17.41 -35.15
C VAL A 345 -3.10 17.23 -35.31
N MET A 346 -3.72 16.47 -34.40
CA MET A 346 -5.15 16.14 -34.48
C MET A 346 -6.07 17.27 -34.04
N LYS A 347 -5.53 18.37 -33.48
CA LYS A 347 -6.30 19.55 -33.04
C LYS A 347 -7.42 19.25 -32.05
N ILE A 348 -7.25 18.22 -31.22
CA ILE A 348 -8.17 17.93 -30.12
C ILE A 348 -8.17 19.11 -29.16
N PRO A 349 -9.35 19.62 -28.75
CA PRO A 349 -9.42 20.75 -27.82
C PRO A 349 -8.65 20.45 -26.53
N LYS A 350 -7.76 21.39 -26.13
CA LYS A 350 -7.01 21.28 -24.87
C LYS A 350 -7.95 21.60 -23.71
N VAL A 351 -8.03 20.72 -22.74
CA VAL A 351 -8.65 20.98 -21.43
C VAL A 351 -7.52 21.11 -20.41
N ASP A 352 -7.58 22.06 -19.49
CA ASP A 352 -6.55 22.31 -18.49
C ASP A 352 -6.25 21.04 -17.64
N GLY A 353 -4.97 20.78 -17.43
CA GLY A 353 -4.49 19.59 -16.67
C GLY A 353 -4.22 18.35 -17.52
N GLN A 354 -4.24 18.45 -18.85
CA GLN A 354 -4.12 17.29 -19.74
C GLN A 354 -2.74 16.64 -19.75
N GLY A 355 -2.69 15.49 -19.12
CA GLY A 355 -1.65 14.48 -19.30
C GLY A 355 -1.84 13.68 -20.61
N THR A 356 -0.99 12.67 -20.79
CA THR A 356 -1.11 11.62 -21.82
C THR A 356 -1.25 10.26 -21.16
N GLY A 357 -1.87 10.26 -19.99
CA GLY A 357 -2.11 9.06 -19.19
C GLY A 357 -3.08 8.11 -19.86
N LYS A 358 -3.09 6.86 -19.39
CA LYS A 358 -3.95 5.79 -19.90
C LYS A 358 -5.41 6.22 -19.98
N GLU A 359 -5.87 6.98 -19.02
CA GLU A 359 -7.27 7.38 -18.87
C GLU A 359 -7.69 8.40 -19.91
N ILE A 360 -6.88 9.46 -20.09
CA ILE A 360 -7.15 10.50 -21.10
C ILE A 360 -7.21 9.89 -22.48
N LEU A 361 -6.31 8.96 -22.80
CA LEU A 361 -6.30 8.26 -24.06
C LEU A 361 -7.52 7.34 -24.23
N ALA A 362 -7.97 6.71 -23.15
CA ALA A 362 -9.16 5.86 -23.16
C ALA A 362 -10.46 6.68 -23.29
N ASP A 363 -10.55 7.83 -22.60
CA ASP A 363 -11.72 8.73 -22.67
C ASP A 363 -11.90 9.35 -24.06
N LEU A 364 -10.80 9.64 -24.75
CA LEU A 364 -10.85 10.11 -26.14
C LEU A 364 -11.41 9.05 -27.08
N ASN A 365 -11.23 7.78 -26.77
CA ASN A 365 -11.77 6.61 -27.49
C ASN A 365 -11.61 6.69 -29.03
N LEU A 366 -10.48 7.21 -29.48
CA LEU A 366 -10.12 7.28 -30.90
C LEU A 366 -9.28 6.06 -31.28
N ASP A 367 -9.32 5.65 -32.54
CA ASP A 367 -8.54 4.51 -33.03
C ASP A 367 -7.05 4.64 -32.68
N VAL A 368 -6.47 5.83 -32.88
CA VAL A 368 -5.06 6.10 -32.57
C VAL A 368 -4.79 6.04 -31.06
N THR A 369 -5.67 6.57 -30.22
CA THR A 369 -5.50 6.53 -28.76
C THR A 369 -5.65 5.13 -28.19
N ASN A 370 -6.62 4.37 -28.67
CA ASN A 370 -6.82 2.97 -28.34
C ASN A 370 -5.61 2.13 -28.75
N GLN A 371 -5.03 2.41 -29.92
CA GLN A 371 -3.84 1.72 -30.39
C GLN A 371 -2.60 2.09 -29.59
N ILE A 372 -2.45 3.35 -29.16
CA ILE A 372 -1.38 3.76 -28.22
C ILE A 372 -1.49 2.96 -26.91
N LEU A 373 -2.68 2.85 -26.34
CA LEU A 373 -2.92 2.10 -25.10
C LEU A 373 -2.57 0.62 -25.26
N LYS A 374 -2.91 0.03 -26.39
CA LYS A 374 -2.60 -1.37 -26.68
C LYS A 374 -1.09 -1.62 -26.77
N VAL A 375 -0.35 -0.75 -27.48
CA VAL A 375 1.10 -0.83 -27.60
C VAL A 375 1.75 -0.64 -26.22
N ARG A 376 1.34 0.37 -25.44
CA ARG A 376 1.86 0.61 -24.08
C ARG A 376 1.61 -0.61 -23.15
N SER A 377 0.40 -1.19 -23.17
CA SER A 377 0.10 -2.35 -22.32
C SER A 377 0.96 -3.56 -22.66
N LEU A 378 1.23 -3.82 -23.93
CA LEU A 378 2.17 -4.86 -24.36
C LEU A 378 3.60 -4.55 -23.92
N GLY A 379 4.02 -3.28 -24.01
CA GLY A 379 5.34 -2.83 -23.53
C GLY A 379 5.52 -3.09 -22.04
N VAL A 380 4.51 -2.81 -21.22
CA VAL A 380 4.53 -3.10 -19.78
C VAL A 380 4.64 -4.62 -19.52
N LEU A 381 3.84 -5.45 -20.20
CA LEU A 381 3.90 -6.90 -20.03
C LEU A 381 5.28 -7.46 -20.39
N ILE A 382 5.86 -7.01 -21.51
CA ILE A 382 7.20 -7.44 -21.96
C ILE A 382 8.27 -6.99 -20.95
N ASN A 383 8.30 -5.71 -20.61
CA ASN A 383 9.40 -5.15 -19.84
C ASN A 383 9.33 -5.49 -18.34
N THR A 384 8.12 -5.61 -17.77
CA THR A 384 7.94 -5.87 -16.33
C THR A 384 7.96 -7.35 -15.98
N PHE A 385 7.39 -8.19 -16.83
CA PHE A 385 7.25 -9.61 -16.52
C PHE A 385 8.09 -10.51 -17.41
N VAL A 386 7.88 -10.49 -18.73
CA VAL A 386 8.53 -11.43 -19.65
C VAL A 386 10.06 -11.29 -19.62
N LYS A 387 10.60 -10.08 -19.53
CA LYS A 387 12.04 -9.84 -19.48
C LYS A 387 12.63 -9.84 -18.06
N LYS A 388 11.93 -9.22 -17.07
CA LYS A 388 12.49 -9.06 -15.73
C LYS A 388 12.41 -10.32 -14.86
N LEU A 389 11.32 -11.08 -14.94
CA LEU A 389 11.18 -12.27 -14.11
C LEU A 389 12.27 -13.31 -14.39
N PRO A 390 12.60 -13.63 -15.66
CA PRO A 390 13.73 -14.54 -15.95
C PRO A 390 15.09 -14.01 -15.50
N GLN A 391 15.29 -12.69 -15.51
CA GLN A 391 16.52 -12.06 -15.00
C GLN A 391 16.65 -12.13 -13.48
N ALA A 392 15.54 -12.32 -12.76
CA ALA A 392 15.52 -12.49 -11.32
C ALA A 392 15.74 -13.95 -10.91
N THR A 393 15.90 -14.86 -11.87
CA THR A 393 16.19 -16.28 -11.58
C THR A 393 17.66 -16.48 -11.22
N THR A 394 17.90 -17.41 -10.31
CA THR A 394 19.22 -17.93 -9.98
C THR A 394 19.67 -19.02 -10.97
N SER A 395 20.85 -19.61 -10.76
CA SER A 395 21.40 -20.65 -11.62
C SER A 395 20.49 -21.88 -11.74
N ASP A 396 19.66 -22.13 -10.74
CA ASP A 396 18.67 -23.22 -10.72
C ASP A 396 17.35 -22.89 -11.44
N SER A 397 17.30 -21.76 -12.14
CA SER A 397 16.11 -21.25 -12.85
C SER A 397 14.93 -20.92 -11.95
N ARG A 398 15.19 -20.57 -10.68
CA ARG A 398 14.17 -20.22 -9.71
C ARG A 398 14.27 -18.76 -9.27
N ILE A 399 13.14 -18.21 -8.93
CA ILE A 399 13.01 -16.90 -8.28
C ILE A 399 12.88 -17.13 -6.79
N HIS A 400 13.78 -16.57 -6.00
CA HIS A 400 13.79 -16.62 -4.55
C HIS A 400 13.30 -15.28 -3.99
N ALA A 401 11.99 -15.06 -4.02
CA ALA A 401 11.40 -13.85 -3.49
C ALA A 401 11.43 -13.84 -1.95
N GLN A 402 11.67 -12.67 -1.38
CA GLN A 402 11.62 -12.48 0.07
C GLN A 402 10.18 -12.28 0.53
N PHE A 403 9.75 -13.05 1.53
CA PHE A 403 8.44 -12.92 2.14
C PHE A 403 8.55 -12.16 3.47
N LYS A 404 7.70 -11.16 3.64
CA LYS A 404 7.64 -10.35 4.87
C LYS A 404 6.35 -10.65 5.62
N GLN A 405 6.48 -10.93 6.92
CA GLN A 405 5.36 -11.15 7.82
C GLN A 405 4.67 -9.86 8.24
N ILE A 406 5.35 -8.72 8.07
CA ILE A 406 4.93 -7.43 8.61
C ILE A 406 4.92 -6.38 7.50
N GLY A 407 3.75 -5.77 7.24
CA GLY A 407 3.54 -4.65 6.33
C GLY A 407 2.41 -3.76 6.83
N ALA A 408 2.49 -2.44 6.65
CA ALA A 408 1.41 -1.50 6.96
C ALA A 408 0.66 -1.10 5.70
N ASP A 409 -0.67 -1.10 5.75
CA ASP A 409 -1.59 -0.72 4.68
C ASP A 409 -2.32 0.56 5.11
N CYS A 410 -1.98 1.71 4.55
CA CYS A 410 -2.42 3.02 5.04
C CYS A 410 -3.19 3.82 3.98
N ILE A 411 -3.97 4.82 4.43
CA ILE A 411 -4.66 5.81 3.59
C ILE A 411 -4.20 7.24 3.94
N THR A 412 -4.44 8.20 3.05
CA THR A 412 -4.03 9.60 3.26
C THR A 412 -4.79 10.27 4.40
N GLY A 413 -4.14 11.24 5.08
CA GLY A 413 -4.65 11.90 6.27
C GLY A 413 -5.97 12.65 6.08
N ASP A 414 -6.26 13.12 4.87
CA ASP A 414 -7.49 13.81 4.47
C ASP A 414 -8.68 12.87 4.21
N SER A 415 -8.49 11.56 4.37
CA SER A 415 -9.56 10.57 4.20
C SER A 415 -10.63 10.71 5.27
N ILE A 416 -11.87 10.87 4.85
CA ILE A 416 -13.03 11.06 5.74
C ILE A 416 -13.54 9.70 6.20
N ILE A 417 -13.62 9.56 7.50
CA ILE A 417 -14.05 8.34 8.21
C ILE A 417 -15.39 8.61 8.89
N PRO A 418 -16.45 7.88 8.54
CA PRO A 418 -17.69 7.88 9.31
C PRO A 418 -17.49 7.11 10.62
N THR A 419 -17.86 7.73 11.72
CA THR A 419 -17.83 7.15 13.06
C THR A 419 -19.23 7.12 13.66
N ALA A 420 -19.39 6.44 14.79
CA ALA A 420 -20.63 6.49 15.54
C ALA A 420 -21.01 7.92 15.95
N ASP A 421 -20.03 8.78 16.18
CA ASP A 421 -20.18 10.15 16.66
C ASP A 421 -20.07 11.23 15.56
N GLY A 422 -20.15 10.85 14.27
CA GLY A 422 -20.08 11.78 13.13
C GLY A 422 -18.92 11.52 12.19
N TYR A 423 -18.49 12.53 11.44
CA TYR A 423 -17.44 12.44 10.42
C TYR A 423 -16.19 13.19 10.84
N TYR A 424 -15.04 12.55 10.62
CA TYR A 424 -13.72 13.12 10.88
C TYR A 424 -12.78 12.74 9.75
N THR A 425 -11.70 13.48 9.55
CA THR A 425 -10.57 12.95 8.79
C THR A 425 -9.80 11.94 9.64
N ILE A 426 -9.12 10.98 8.99
CA ILE A 426 -8.32 10.01 9.74
C ILE A 426 -7.18 10.69 10.51
N GLU A 427 -6.63 11.78 9.99
CA GLU A 427 -5.63 12.58 10.70
C GLU A 427 -6.20 13.22 11.98
N GLU A 428 -7.42 13.79 11.93
CA GLU A 428 -8.12 14.34 13.11
C GLU A 428 -8.37 13.26 14.17
N LEU A 429 -8.86 12.08 13.75
CA LEU A 429 -9.10 10.94 14.66
C LEU A 429 -7.81 10.43 15.28
N CYS A 430 -6.79 10.26 14.48
CA CYS A 430 -5.49 9.81 14.95
C CYS A 430 -4.84 10.83 15.88
N ASN A 431 -4.96 12.12 15.58
CA ASN A 431 -4.39 13.22 16.35
C ASN A 431 -2.99 12.90 16.85
N ILE A 432 -2.12 12.43 15.94
CA ILE A 432 -0.77 11.99 16.25
C ILE A 432 0.14 13.21 16.43
N PRO A 433 0.78 13.41 17.60
CA PRO A 433 1.67 14.53 17.80
C PRO A 433 2.80 14.59 16.75
N ALA A 434 3.20 15.80 16.33
CA ALA A 434 4.23 15.99 15.32
C ALA A 434 5.60 15.37 15.72
N VAL A 435 5.87 15.31 17.03
CA VAL A 435 7.10 14.71 17.59
C VAL A 435 7.10 13.18 17.57
N MET A 436 5.94 12.54 17.38
CA MET A 436 5.88 11.09 17.20
C MET A 436 6.49 10.71 15.86
N LEU A 437 7.21 9.59 15.86
CA LEU A 437 7.94 9.11 14.71
C LEU A 437 7.02 8.35 13.74
N ASP A 438 7.46 8.23 12.49
CA ASP A 438 6.73 7.48 11.47
C ASP A 438 6.64 6.01 11.86
N GLY A 439 5.42 5.46 11.67
CA GLY A 439 5.09 4.14 12.11
C GLY A 439 4.92 4.01 13.63
N GLU A 440 4.90 5.07 14.45
CA GLU A 440 4.59 5.02 15.88
C GLU A 440 3.09 4.95 16.10
N PHE A 441 2.63 3.86 16.71
CA PHE A 441 1.22 3.66 16.97
C PHE A 441 0.80 4.39 18.23
N LYS A 442 -0.26 5.13 18.10
CA LYS A 442 -0.94 5.77 19.22
C LYS A 442 -2.12 4.91 19.64
N LYS A 443 -2.21 4.56 20.92
CA LYS A 443 -3.41 3.91 21.45
C LYS A 443 -4.58 4.90 21.39
N VAL A 444 -5.71 4.43 20.88
CA VAL A 444 -6.98 5.16 20.87
C VAL A 444 -8.02 4.31 21.60
N SER A 445 -8.87 4.96 22.40
CA SER A 445 -9.87 4.25 23.23
C SER A 445 -11.29 4.58 22.82
N ASP A 446 -11.51 5.70 22.14
CA ASP A 446 -12.83 6.30 21.95
C ASP A 446 -13.22 6.48 20.47
N ILE A 447 -12.50 5.85 19.57
CA ILE A 447 -12.78 5.91 18.13
C ILE A 447 -13.65 4.71 17.76
N CYS A 448 -14.95 4.98 17.53
CA CYS A 448 -15.93 3.99 17.10
C CYS A 448 -16.20 4.14 15.60
N ILE A 449 -15.52 3.34 14.77
CA ILE A 449 -15.63 3.36 13.30
C ILE A 449 -16.77 2.47 12.81
N ILE A 450 -17.17 2.65 11.57
CA ILE A 450 -18.14 1.78 10.89
C ILE A 450 -17.37 0.80 10.00
N ASN A 451 -17.58 -0.49 10.24
CA ASN A 451 -16.87 -1.57 9.54
C ASN A 451 -17.56 -2.01 8.23
N LYS A 452 -16.97 -2.99 7.52
CA LYS A 452 -17.49 -3.54 6.25
C LYS A 452 -18.91 -4.10 6.32
N ASP A 453 -19.36 -4.48 7.50
CA ASP A 453 -20.70 -5.02 7.75
C ASP A 453 -21.65 -3.92 8.29
N GLN A 454 -21.23 -2.65 8.18
CA GLN A 454 -21.96 -1.45 8.60
C GLN A 454 -22.25 -1.40 10.11
N LYS A 455 -21.48 -2.14 10.90
CA LYS A 455 -21.53 -2.16 12.35
C LYS A 455 -20.49 -1.23 12.96
N VAL A 456 -20.85 -0.70 14.14
CA VAL A 456 -19.90 0.10 14.92
C VAL A 456 -18.91 -0.83 15.60
N GLU A 457 -17.62 -0.52 15.45
CA GLU A 457 -16.51 -1.24 16.06
C GLU A 457 -15.45 -0.26 16.56
N SER A 458 -14.81 -0.57 17.68
CA SER A 458 -13.80 0.30 18.27
C SER A 458 -12.43 0.04 17.64
N ALA A 459 -11.80 1.11 17.14
CA ALA A 459 -10.39 1.07 16.78
C ALA A 459 -9.54 1.05 18.06
N SER A 460 -8.47 0.26 18.06
CA SER A 460 -7.59 0.12 19.23
C SER A 460 -6.38 1.04 19.16
N HIS A 461 -5.86 1.28 17.97
CA HIS A 461 -4.67 2.09 17.73
C HIS A 461 -4.71 2.74 16.35
N CYS A 462 -3.89 3.78 16.18
CA CYS A 462 -3.64 4.40 14.89
C CYS A 462 -2.14 4.66 14.66
N VAL A 463 -1.74 4.78 13.40
CA VAL A 463 -0.35 4.97 12.96
C VAL A 463 -0.27 6.00 11.83
N ARG A 464 0.90 6.64 11.69
CA ARG A 464 1.21 7.55 10.58
C ARG A 464 2.56 7.20 9.95
N TYR A 465 2.66 7.36 8.63
CA TYR A 465 3.91 7.38 7.88
C TYR A 465 3.95 8.62 7.00
N ARG A 466 5.07 9.32 6.97
CA ARG A 466 5.23 10.56 6.18
C ARG A 466 5.90 10.27 4.85
N ASP A 467 5.52 11.07 3.84
CA ASP A 467 6.12 11.07 2.49
C ASP A 467 6.26 9.67 1.89
N VAL A 468 5.18 8.89 1.94
CA VAL A 468 5.12 7.53 1.37
C VAL A 468 4.54 7.59 -0.04
N GLU A 469 5.00 6.70 -0.92
CA GLU A 469 4.36 6.51 -2.22
C GLU A 469 2.91 6.04 -2.04
N THR A 470 1.99 6.69 -2.72
CA THR A 470 0.55 6.43 -2.66
C THR A 470 -0.05 6.17 -4.03
N VAL A 471 -1.12 5.40 -4.05
CA VAL A 471 -1.97 5.17 -5.21
C VAL A 471 -3.33 5.79 -4.93
N LYS A 472 -3.76 6.68 -5.82
CA LYS A 472 -5.04 7.39 -5.75
C LYS A 472 -5.98 6.83 -6.79
N ILE A 473 -7.13 6.35 -6.36
CA ILE A 473 -8.20 5.93 -7.25
C ILE A 473 -9.33 6.96 -7.23
N THR A 474 -9.93 7.18 -8.39
CA THR A 474 -11.16 7.98 -8.54
C THR A 474 -12.21 7.12 -9.24
N THR A 475 -13.40 7.07 -8.70
CA THR A 475 -14.52 6.33 -9.29
C THR A 475 -15.29 7.16 -10.31
N GLU A 476 -16.20 6.52 -11.07
CA GLU A 476 -17.12 7.23 -12.00
C GLU A 476 -18.04 8.23 -11.28
N LEU A 477 -18.30 8.05 -9.99
CA LEU A 477 -19.05 9.03 -9.18
C LEU A 477 -18.20 10.18 -8.65
N GLY A 478 -16.88 10.16 -8.89
CA GLY A 478 -15.95 11.13 -8.35
C GLY A 478 -15.55 10.88 -6.91
N LEU A 479 -15.88 9.72 -6.32
CA LEU A 479 -15.36 9.30 -5.03
C LEU A 479 -13.86 9.02 -5.17
N VAL A 480 -13.08 9.46 -4.20
CA VAL A 480 -11.61 9.38 -4.23
C VAL A 480 -11.11 8.65 -2.99
N LEU A 481 -10.27 7.64 -3.18
CA LEU A 481 -9.49 7.01 -2.12
C LEU A 481 -8.02 7.03 -2.51
N GLU A 482 -7.16 7.43 -1.59
CA GLU A 482 -5.71 7.45 -1.78
C GLU A 482 -5.04 6.77 -0.59
N GLY A 483 -4.12 5.85 -0.86
CA GLY A 483 -3.43 5.09 0.17
C GLY A 483 -2.14 4.47 -0.35
N THR A 484 -1.46 3.71 0.52
CA THR A 484 -0.27 2.95 0.11
C THR A 484 -0.59 1.96 -1.01
N PRO A 485 0.36 1.61 -1.91
CA PRO A 485 0.10 0.72 -3.03
C PRO A 485 -0.53 -0.63 -2.63
N ASN A 486 -0.17 -1.12 -1.45
CA ASN A 486 -0.67 -2.38 -0.89
C ASN A 486 -2.01 -2.25 -0.17
N HIS A 487 -2.56 -1.04 0.02
CA HIS A 487 -3.81 -0.83 0.76
C HIS A 487 -4.99 -1.53 0.06
N PRO A 488 -5.73 -2.42 0.77
CA PRO A 488 -6.81 -3.17 0.14
C PRO A 488 -8.15 -2.44 0.23
N VAL A 489 -8.88 -2.49 -0.88
CA VAL A 489 -10.24 -1.98 -0.99
C VAL A 489 -11.19 -3.09 -1.46
N MET A 490 -12.43 -3.07 -1.00
CA MET A 490 -13.43 -4.06 -1.37
C MET A 490 -13.88 -3.86 -2.82
N VAL A 491 -13.75 -4.92 -3.63
CA VAL A 491 -14.17 -4.95 -5.04
C VAL A 491 -15.03 -6.16 -5.33
N SER A 492 -15.87 -6.06 -6.37
CA SER A 492 -16.55 -7.22 -6.92
C SER A 492 -15.66 -7.95 -7.93
N LYS A 493 -15.61 -9.28 -7.85
CA LYS A 493 -14.97 -10.15 -8.86
C LYS A 493 -15.68 -10.18 -10.21
N TYR A 494 -16.86 -9.59 -10.28
CA TYR A 494 -17.66 -9.61 -11.49
C TYR A 494 -16.87 -9.06 -12.67
N ASN A 495 -16.63 -9.89 -13.67
CA ASN A 495 -15.84 -9.53 -14.84
C ASN A 495 -16.69 -8.69 -15.79
N ALA A 496 -16.31 -7.44 -16.02
CA ALA A 496 -16.98 -6.49 -16.90
C ALA A 496 -16.75 -6.77 -18.41
N GLU A 497 -16.38 -8.00 -18.80
CA GLU A 497 -16.40 -8.40 -20.23
C GLU A 497 -17.80 -8.37 -20.82
N ASP A 498 -18.82 -8.46 -19.98
CA ASP A 498 -20.18 -8.13 -20.37
C ASP A 498 -20.27 -6.60 -20.48
N LYS A 499 -20.05 -6.11 -21.68
CA LYS A 499 -20.04 -4.69 -22.08
C LYS A 499 -21.36 -3.95 -21.86
N SER A 500 -22.27 -4.48 -21.03
CA SER A 500 -23.46 -3.76 -20.66
C SER A 500 -23.06 -2.58 -19.79
N LYS A 501 -23.23 -1.39 -20.31
CA LYS A 501 -23.02 -0.05 -19.72
C LYS A 501 -23.67 0.19 -18.34
N TYR A 502 -24.02 -0.83 -17.58
CA TYR A 502 -25.13 -0.76 -16.62
C TYR A 502 -24.85 -1.26 -15.22
N LEU A 503 -23.60 -1.29 -14.80
CA LEU A 503 -23.27 -1.62 -13.41
C LEU A 503 -23.74 -0.56 -12.41
N MET A 504 -23.94 0.65 -12.85
CA MET A 504 -24.55 1.73 -12.06
C MET A 504 -26.04 1.92 -12.31
N TYR A 505 -26.52 1.49 -13.46
CA TYR A 505 -27.85 1.80 -13.95
C TYR A 505 -28.63 0.52 -14.25
N TYR A 506 -29.50 0.22 -13.49
CA TYR A 506 -30.83 -0.34 -13.48
C TYR A 506 -31.34 -1.03 -14.72
N TYR A 507 -31.52 -2.32 -14.61
CA TYR A 507 -32.57 -2.98 -15.36
C TYR A 507 -33.66 -3.51 -14.43
N LYS A 508 -34.90 -3.23 -14.73
CA LYS A 508 -36.07 -3.88 -14.17
C LYS A 508 -35.84 -5.40 -14.17
N GLY A 509 -35.61 -5.96 -12.99
CA GLY A 509 -35.61 -7.41 -12.80
C GLY A 509 -34.29 -8.13 -12.65
N ASP A 510 -33.12 -7.45 -12.65
CA ASP A 510 -31.79 -8.12 -12.61
C ASP A 510 -31.21 -8.25 -11.18
N TYR A 511 -32.07 -8.70 -10.25
CA TYR A 511 -31.65 -9.04 -8.88
C TYR A 511 -30.52 -10.09 -8.79
N PRO A 512 -30.48 -11.13 -9.62
CA PRO A 512 -29.46 -12.17 -9.54
C PRO A 512 -28.04 -11.64 -9.75
N ARG A 513 -27.86 -10.64 -10.63
CA ARG A 513 -26.53 -10.06 -10.90
C ARG A 513 -25.97 -9.26 -9.74
N LEU A 514 -26.80 -8.44 -9.11
CA LEU A 514 -26.38 -7.63 -7.97
C LEU A 514 -26.06 -8.51 -6.75
N HIS A 515 -26.85 -9.56 -6.51
CA HIS A 515 -26.55 -10.56 -5.49
C HIS A 515 -25.23 -11.26 -5.77
N LYS A 516 -24.98 -11.64 -7.00
CA LYS A 516 -23.71 -12.26 -7.40
C LYS A 516 -22.53 -11.31 -7.24
N MET A 517 -22.67 -10.02 -7.48
CA MET A 517 -21.64 -9.02 -7.22
C MET A 517 -21.29 -8.96 -5.74
N TRP A 518 -22.28 -9.01 -4.88
CA TRP A 518 -22.07 -9.01 -3.44
C TRP A 518 -21.48 -10.34 -2.93
N GLU A 519 -21.93 -11.48 -3.45
CA GLU A 519 -21.38 -12.78 -3.13
C GLU A 519 -19.91 -12.93 -3.58
N ASP A 520 -19.58 -12.38 -4.74
CA ASP A 520 -18.24 -12.45 -5.34
C ASP A 520 -17.29 -11.32 -4.87
N ARG A 521 -17.62 -10.60 -3.79
CA ARG A 521 -16.77 -9.53 -3.27
C ARG A 521 -15.46 -10.03 -2.68
N GLN A 522 -14.39 -9.26 -2.87
CA GLN A 522 -13.05 -9.54 -2.32
C GLN A 522 -12.26 -8.26 -2.10
N PHE A 523 -11.30 -8.32 -1.21
CA PHE A 523 -10.32 -7.24 -1.10
C PHE A 523 -9.27 -7.32 -2.21
N LYS A 524 -8.94 -6.17 -2.79
CA LYS A 524 -7.93 -6.02 -3.83
C LYS A 524 -7.08 -4.78 -3.52
N ARG A 525 -5.77 -4.89 -3.65
CA ARG A 525 -4.84 -3.79 -3.36
C ARG A 525 -5.00 -2.65 -4.36
N LEU A 526 -4.68 -1.43 -3.94
CA LEU A 526 -4.76 -0.25 -4.81
C LEU A 526 -3.85 -0.37 -6.05
N ASP A 527 -2.64 -0.93 -5.89
CA ASP A 527 -1.69 -1.14 -6.99
C ASP A 527 -2.09 -2.29 -7.95
N GLU A 528 -2.99 -3.15 -7.55
CA GLU A 528 -3.54 -4.21 -8.39
C GLU A 528 -4.78 -3.78 -9.17
N LEU A 529 -5.40 -2.64 -8.78
CA LEU A 529 -6.60 -2.14 -9.44
C LEU A 529 -6.30 -1.71 -10.88
N SER A 530 -7.31 -1.87 -11.71
CA SER A 530 -7.32 -1.38 -13.08
C SER A 530 -8.53 -0.49 -13.30
N VAL A 531 -8.43 0.46 -14.22
CA VAL A 531 -9.59 1.24 -14.67
C VAL A 531 -10.66 0.29 -15.19
N GLY A 532 -11.88 0.45 -14.69
CA GLY A 532 -13.01 -0.43 -14.97
C GLY A 532 -13.25 -1.52 -13.91
N ASP A 533 -12.35 -1.71 -12.95
CA ASP A 533 -12.63 -2.56 -11.78
C ASP A 533 -13.78 -1.94 -10.96
N ILE A 534 -14.54 -2.79 -10.30
CA ILE A 534 -15.79 -2.39 -9.62
C ILE A 534 -15.55 -2.38 -8.13
N VAL A 535 -15.66 -1.19 -7.53
CA VAL A 535 -15.51 -0.96 -6.09
C VAL A 535 -16.88 -0.99 -5.41
N GLU A 536 -16.97 -1.60 -4.26
CA GLU A 536 -18.16 -1.59 -3.41
C GLU A 536 -18.23 -0.30 -2.60
N ILE A 537 -19.38 0.35 -2.63
CA ILE A 537 -19.68 1.59 -1.93
C ILE A 537 -20.83 1.31 -0.95
N PRO A 538 -20.56 1.14 0.34
CA PRO A 538 -21.60 0.92 1.34
C PRO A 538 -22.48 2.16 1.50
N CYS A 539 -23.74 1.94 1.81
CA CYS A 539 -24.72 2.99 2.05
C CYS A 539 -25.73 2.59 3.14
N ASP A 540 -26.54 3.54 3.62
CA ASP A 540 -27.52 3.32 4.71
C ASP A 540 -26.90 2.92 6.04
N TYR A 541 -25.69 3.40 6.35
CA TYR A 541 -25.09 3.23 7.66
C TYR A 541 -25.36 4.43 8.56
N ALA A 542 -25.55 4.16 9.87
CA ALA A 542 -25.90 5.18 10.84
C ALA A 542 -24.66 5.86 11.42
N THR A 543 -24.62 7.18 11.32
CA THR A 543 -23.80 8.06 12.16
C THR A 543 -24.73 8.82 13.08
N ASN A 544 -24.37 9.03 14.34
CA ASN A 544 -25.25 9.70 15.29
C ASN A 544 -24.45 10.67 16.17
N GLY A 545 -24.05 11.78 15.56
CA GLY A 545 -23.34 12.85 16.26
C GLY A 545 -24.19 13.48 17.36
N LYS A 546 -23.58 14.35 18.14
CA LYS A 546 -24.21 15.07 19.25
C LYS A 546 -24.33 16.56 18.90
N TYR A 547 -25.32 17.25 19.49
CA TYR A 547 -25.40 18.67 19.39
C TYR A 547 -24.10 19.31 19.90
N GLN A 548 -23.47 20.13 19.07
CA GLN A 548 -22.20 20.77 19.36
C GLN A 548 -22.39 22.19 19.85
N PRO A 549 -21.57 22.67 20.83
CA PRO A 549 -21.64 24.05 21.27
C PRO A 549 -21.06 24.99 20.20
N THR A 550 -21.67 26.19 20.07
CA THR A 550 -21.16 27.20 19.14
C THR A 550 -19.96 27.96 19.70
N ASN A 551 -19.87 28.02 21.04
CA ASN A 551 -18.90 28.86 21.77
C ASN A 551 -18.97 30.35 21.37
N LEU A 552 -20.12 30.81 20.87
CA LEU A 552 -20.36 32.18 20.50
C LEU A 552 -20.89 32.97 21.68
N HIS A 553 -20.50 34.24 21.78
CA HIS A 553 -20.98 35.16 22.77
C HIS A 553 -21.43 36.47 22.12
N LEU A 554 -22.38 37.17 22.73
CA LEU A 554 -22.75 38.51 22.26
C LEU A 554 -21.59 39.47 22.53
N ALA A 555 -21.16 40.17 21.49
CA ALA A 555 -20.13 41.19 21.65
C ALA A 555 -20.64 42.35 22.50
N PRO A 556 -19.84 42.89 23.45
CA PRO A 556 -20.25 44.06 24.24
C PRO A 556 -20.63 45.24 23.37
N SER A 557 -21.77 45.85 23.63
CA SER A 557 -22.19 47.05 22.91
C SER A 557 -22.91 48.04 23.84
N TYR A 558 -22.38 49.25 23.97
CA TYR A 558 -22.96 50.33 24.73
C TYR A 558 -24.02 51.15 23.90
N LYS A 559 -24.20 50.81 22.61
CA LYS A 559 -25.07 51.55 21.67
C LYS A 559 -26.01 50.63 20.87
N SER A 560 -26.29 49.41 21.33
CA SER A 560 -27.27 48.57 20.64
C SER A 560 -28.65 49.22 20.69
N LYS A 561 -29.29 49.26 19.53
CA LYS A 561 -30.70 49.70 19.40
C LYS A 561 -31.69 48.59 19.77
N PHE A 562 -31.18 47.35 19.95
CA PHE A 562 -31.99 46.16 20.18
C PHE A 562 -31.79 45.69 21.63
N GLU A 563 -32.88 45.41 22.29
CA GLU A 563 -32.92 44.76 23.59
C GLU A 563 -33.19 43.25 23.39
N ASN A 564 -32.65 42.42 24.28
CA ASN A 564 -32.87 40.97 24.27
C ASN A 564 -32.38 40.24 23.00
N VAL A 565 -31.28 40.68 22.40
CA VAL A 565 -30.63 39.94 21.31
C VAL A 565 -30.16 38.58 21.84
N THR A 566 -30.40 37.54 21.08
CA THR A 566 -29.93 36.16 21.37
C THR A 566 -28.84 35.73 20.38
N ILE A 567 -28.05 34.72 20.76
CA ILE A 567 -27.10 34.04 19.90
C ILE A 567 -27.19 32.57 20.20
N PRO A 568 -27.21 31.69 19.20
CA PRO A 568 -27.33 30.26 19.44
C PRO A 568 -26.16 29.70 20.24
N GLU A 569 -26.43 28.97 21.31
CA GLU A 569 -25.44 28.29 22.14
C GLU A 569 -25.02 26.96 21.54
N MET A 570 -25.89 26.33 20.74
CA MET A 570 -25.68 25.02 20.11
C MET A 570 -25.95 25.10 18.61
N TYR A 571 -25.31 24.22 17.86
CA TYR A 571 -25.65 23.99 16.46
C TYR A 571 -26.94 23.16 16.40
N THR A 572 -28.07 23.85 16.33
CA THR A 572 -29.42 23.29 16.12
C THR A 572 -29.77 23.20 14.65
N GLU A 573 -30.86 22.50 14.30
CA GLU A 573 -31.36 22.42 12.93
C GLU A 573 -31.65 23.80 12.33
N GLU A 574 -32.30 24.69 13.08
CA GLU A 574 -32.58 26.05 12.61
C GLU A 574 -31.31 26.85 12.37
N PHE A 575 -30.33 26.74 13.30
CA PHE A 575 -29.07 27.45 13.13
C PHE A 575 -28.24 26.88 11.98
N ALA A 576 -28.22 25.55 11.82
CA ALA A 576 -27.55 24.89 10.72
C ALA A 576 -28.17 25.26 9.37
N GLU A 577 -29.52 25.35 9.28
CA GLU A 577 -30.20 25.77 8.06
C GLU A 577 -29.87 27.22 7.72
N PHE A 578 -29.87 28.12 8.72
CA PHE A 578 -29.45 29.51 8.55
C PHE A 578 -28.02 29.62 8.02
N LEU A 579 -27.09 28.85 8.59
CA LEU A 579 -25.69 28.79 8.12
C LEU A 579 -25.58 28.26 6.72
N GLY A 580 -26.36 27.24 6.35
CA GLY A 580 -26.44 26.69 5.00
C GLY A 580 -26.96 27.73 3.98
N MET A 581 -28.00 28.46 4.32
CA MET A 581 -28.51 29.59 3.50
C MET A 581 -27.45 30.67 3.32
N TYR A 582 -26.77 31.04 4.43
CA TYR A 582 -25.65 31.97 4.36
C TYR A 582 -24.50 31.44 3.49
N HIS A 583 -24.18 30.12 3.56
CA HIS A 583 -23.16 29.53 2.74
C HIS A 583 -23.45 29.67 1.24
N ALA A 584 -24.71 29.49 0.84
CA ALA A 584 -25.15 29.66 -0.54
C ALA A 584 -25.08 31.14 -0.97
N ASP A 585 -25.98 31.99 -0.47
CA ASP A 585 -26.19 33.32 -0.98
C ASP A 585 -25.91 34.46 0.03
N GLY A 586 -25.32 34.14 1.18
CA GLY A 586 -25.11 35.09 2.27
C GLY A 586 -23.85 35.95 2.10
N SER A 587 -23.87 37.08 2.72
CA SER A 587 -22.72 37.98 2.92
C SER A 587 -22.69 38.57 4.32
N SER A 588 -21.53 38.87 4.88
CA SER A 588 -21.38 39.50 6.18
C SER A 588 -20.24 40.50 6.21
N GLY A 589 -20.32 41.43 7.12
CA GLY A 589 -19.24 42.39 7.34
C GLY A 589 -19.65 43.63 8.17
N LEU A 590 -18.67 44.44 8.51
CA LEU A 590 -18.90 45.73 9.12
C LEU A 590 -19.35 46.73 8.04
N ARG A 591 -20.54 47.33 8.20
CA ARG A 591 -21.09 48.40 7.34
C ARG A 591 -21.46 49.55 8.26
N GLU A 592 -20.92 50.74 8.01
CA GLU A 592 -21.24 51.98 8.75
C GLU A 592 -21.21 51.83 10.29
N GLY A 593 -20.25 51.07 10.80
CA GLY A 593 -20.07 50.89 12.26
C GLY A 593 -20.95 49.83 12.91
N THR A 594 -21.77 49.12 12.12
CA THR A 594 -22.55 47.98 12.61
C THR A 594 -22.14 46.68 11.88
N TYR A 595 -22.39 45.53 12.50
CA TYR A 595 -22.18 44.23 11.86
C TYR A 595 -23.43 43.79 11.12
N THR A 596 -23.28 43.53 9.83
CA THR A 596 -24.38 43.16 8.92
C THR A 596 -24.23 41.71 8.50
N ILE A 597 -25.31 40.93 8.57
CA ILE A 597 -25.47 39.63 7.94
C ILE A 597 -26.60 39.76 6.94
N ALA A 598 -26.37 39.45 5.68
CA ALA A 598 -27.33 39.64 4.60
C ALA A 598 -27.45 38.38 3.74
N LEU A 599 -28.64 38.18 3.17
CA LEU A 599 -28.98 37.20 2.15
C LEU A 599 -29.61 37.93 0.96
N SER A 600 -29.14 37.65 -0.25
CA SER A 600 -29.69 38.22 -1.49
C SER A 600 -30.41 37.15 -2.28
N ASN A 601 -31.70 37.30 -2.52
CA ASN A 601 -32.50 36.36 -3.33
C ASN A 601 -33.71 37.07 -3.98
N ASP A 602 -34.27 36.53 -5.06
CA ASP A 602 -35.44 37.06 -5.75
C ASP A 602 -36.75 36.34 -5.36
N ASP A 603 -36.67 35.28 -4.55
CA ASP A 603 -37.80 34.43 -4.19
C ASP A 603 -38.36 34.78 -2.80
N PRO A 604 -39.68 35.16 -2.75
CA PRO A 604 -40.36 35.48 -1.50
C PRO A 604 -40.30 34.37 -0.44
N ASP A 605 -40.40 33.10 -0.83
CA ASP A 605 -40.40 32.01 0.12
C ASP A 605 -39.03 31.89 0.80
N VAL A 606 -37.95 32.21 0.08
CA VAL A 606 -36.58 32.17 0.59
C VAL A 606 -36.33 33.28 1.62
N TYR A 607 -36.66 34.53 1.28
CA TYR A 607 -36.38 35.60 2.25
C TYR A 607 -37.34 35.61 3.42
N ASN A 608 -38.60 35.10 3.26
CA ASN A 608 -39.48 34.86 4.41
C ASN A 608 -38.92 33.79 5.36
N ARG A 609 -38.35 32.72 4.82
CA ARG A 609 -37.69 31.70 5.66
C ARG A 609 -36.46 32.26 6.39
N PHE A 610 -35.68 33.09 5.73
CA PHE A 610 -34.54 33.76 6.32
C PHE A 610 -35.00 34.73 7.46
N GLU A 611 -36.11 35.46 7.30
CA GLU A 611 -36.70 36.28 8.31
C GLU A 611 -37.14 35.49 9.55
N GLU A 612 -37.85 34.36 9.31
CA GLU A 612 -38.31 33.47 10.38
C GLU A 612 -37.10 32.96 11.21
N LEU A 613 -36.07 32.41 10.52
CA LEU A 613 -34.86 31.94 11.20
C LEU A 613 -34.15 33.06 11.96
N THR A 614 -34.02 34.23 11.38
CA THR A 614 -33.37 35.37 12.01
C THR A 614 -34.11 35.80 13.28
N LYS A 615 -35.44 35.83 13.24
CA LYS A 615 -36.26 36.14 14.39
C LYS A 615 -36.11 35.09 15.50
N ASN A 616 -36.15 33.80 15.14
CA ASN A 616 -36.07 32.74 16.13
C ASN A 616 -34.66 32.64 16.77
N LEU A 617 -33.61 32.81 15.98
CA LEU A 617 -32.22 32.59 16.44
C LEU A 617 -31.65 33.82 17.16
N PHE A 618 -31.97 35.03 16.69
CA PHE A 618 -31.31 36.26 17.15
C PHE A 618 -32.27 37.24 17.81
N ASN A 619 -33.58 36.99 17.76
CA ASN A 619 -34.63 37.93 18.21
C ASN A 619 -34.48 39.29 17.55
N LEU A 620 -34.16 39.31 16.25
CA LEU A 620 -33.95 40.55 15.48
C LEU A 620 -34.91 40.62 14.29
N PRO A 621 -35.43 41.85 13.99
CA PRO A 621 -36.16 42.11 12.77
C PRO A 621 -35.18 42.19 11.58
N ILE A 622 -35.61 41.78 10.38
CA ILE A 622 -34.87 42.04 9.16
C ILE A 622 -35.21 43.40 8.57
N SER A 623 -34.28 43.93 7.79
CA SER A 623 -34.49 45.05 6.89
C SER A 623 -34.36 44.54 5.47
N GLN A 624 -35.12 45.07 4.54
CA GLN A 624 -35.12 44.67 3.14
C GLN A 624 -34.98 45.87 2.22
N TYR A 625 -34.22 45.74 1.16
CA TYR A 625 -34.24 46.68 0.07
C TYR A 625 -34.13 45.98 -1.28
N THR A 626 -34.81 46.44 -2.31
CA THR A 626 -34.73 45.88 -3.65
C THR A 626 -33.58 46.53 -4.40
N LYS A 627 -32.65 45.74 -4.87
CA LYS A 627 -31.57 46.18 -5.76
C LYS A 627 -32.15 46.48 -7.13
N GLN A 628 -32.11 47.74 -7.58
CA GLN A 628 -32.44 48.10 -8.97
C GLN A 628 -31.33 47.65 -9.92
N ARG A 629 -31.21 46.36 -10.11
CA ARG A 629 -30.45 45.72 -11.16
C ARG A 629 -31.39 44.83 -11.96
N ASP A 630 -30.99 44.33 -13.07
CA ASP A 630 -31.78 43.61 -14.09
C ASP A 630 -32.74 42.50 -13.60
N PHE A 631 -32.74 42.14 -12.30
CA PHE A 631 -33.47 40.99 -11.75
C PHE A 631 -34.35 41.25 -10.52
N ASN A 632 -34.56 42.47 -10.08
CA ASN A 632 -35.35 42.79 -8.87
C ASN A 632 -34.96 42.00 -7.60
N GLU A 633 -33.70 41.76 -7.42
CA GLU A 633 -33.14 40.99 -6.29
C GLU A 633 -33.39 41.75 -4.97
N VAL A 634 -33.92 41.06 -3.97
CA VAL A 634 -34.14 41.59 -2.61
C VAL A 634 -32.96 41.18 -1.72
N GLU A 635 -32.28 42.18 -1.12
CA GLU A 635 -31.33 41.96 -0.07
C GLU A 635 -32.05 42.06 1.28
N SER A 636 -32.15 40.92 1.97
CA SER A 636 -32.66 40.82 3.34
C SER A 636 -31.49 40.80 4.31
N TYR A 637 -31.46 41.68 5.32
CA TYR A 637 -30.32 41.82 6.21
C TYR A 637 -30.68 42.20 7.63
N ILE A 638 -29.78 41.80 8.55
CA ILE A 638 -29.77 42.23 9.94
C ILE A 638 -28.54 43.08 10.23
N ASN A 639 -28.73 44.16 11.00
CA ASN A 639 -27.67 45.06 11.43
C ASN A 639 -27.57 45.04 12.95
N CYS A 640 -26.63 44.30 13.50
CA CYS A 640 -26.43 44.18 14.92
C CYS A 640 -24.97 43.96 15.29
N ILE A 641 -24.35 44.93 15.93
CA ILE A 641 -22.92 44.84 16.30
C ILE A 641 -22.63 43.72 17.30
N GLN A 642 -23.62 43.35 18.14
CA GLN A 642 -23.50 42.28 19.12
C GLN A 642 -23.27 40.91 18.48
N LEU A 643 -23.66 40.74 17.22
CA LEU A 643 -23.44 39.50 16.46
C LEU A 643 -22.07 39.44 15.77
N LYS A 644 -21.14 40.34 16.08
CA LYS A 644 -19.81 40.38 15.42
C LYS A 644 -19.02 39.07 15.58
N GLU A 645 -19.21 38.33 16.66
CA GLU A 645 -18.54 37.05 16.86
C GLU A 645 -18.95 35.96 15.87
N MET A 646 -20.11 36.11 15.22
CA MET A 646 -20.52 35.25 14.11
C MET A 646 -19.49 35.24 12.97
N ASP A 647 -18.64 36.27 12.87
CA ASP A 647 -17.59 36.36 11.86
C ASP A 647 -16.60 35.18 11.92
N SER A 648 -16.44 34.55 13.08
CA SER A 648 -15.60 33.38 13.29
C SER A 648 -16.13 32.10 12.59
N ILE A 649 -17.46 32.06 12.39
CA ILE A 649 -18.14 30.90 11.76
C ILE A 649 -18.51 31.22 10.30
N LEU A 650 -18.90 32.47 9.99
CA LEU A 650 -19.45 32.84 8.70
C LEU A 650 -18.45 32.98 7.56
N CYS A 651 -17.16 32.94 7.78
CA CYS A 651 -16.10 33.04 6.79
C CYS A 651 -16.37 33.97 5.62
N LYS A 652 -15.75 35.17 5.59
CA LYS A 652 -16.01 36.20 4.59
C LYS A 652 -15.53 35.82 3.20
N GLY A 653 -16.37 36.08 2.21
CA GLY A 653 -16.05 35.89 0.78
C GLY A 653 -16.33 34.48 0.29
N THR A 654 -16.87 34.38 -0.90
CA THR A 654 -17.38 33.14 -1.50
C THR A 654 -16.35 32.00 -1.49
N ARG A 655 -15.06 32.31 -1.72
CA ARG A 655 -13.98 31.29 -1.76
C ARG A 655 -13.52 30.78 -0.39
N ASN A 656 -13.85 31.51 0.68
CA ASN A 656 -13.43 31.17 2.04
C ASN A 656 -14.53 30.47 2.84
N LYS A 657 -15.73 30.37 2.30
CA LYS A 657 -16.87 29.71 2.96
C LYS A 657 -16.56 28.22 3.10
N LYS A 658 -16.73 27.72 4.33
CA LYS A 658 -16.54 26.30 4.69
C LYS A 658 -17.68 25.86 5.59
N ILE A 659 -17.97 24.55 5.53
CA ILE A 659 -18.90 23.94 6.50
C ILE A 659 -18.18 23.90 7.86
N PRO A 660 -18.72 24.51 8.91
CA PRO A 660 -18.09 24.46 10.23
C PRO A 660 -17.87 23.02 10.70
N LYS A 661 -16.67 22.69 11.17
CA LYS A 661 -16.36 21.31 11.63
C LYS A 661 -17.35 20.77 12.69
N PRO A 662 -17.88 21.56 13.64
CA PRO A 662 -18.90 21.06 14.55
C PRO A 662 -20.16 20.51 13.86
N ILE A 663 -20.49 20.97 12.65
CA ILE A 663 -21.59 20.39 11.86
C ILE A 663 -21.29 18.93 11.48
N TRP A 664 -20.03 18.59 11.16
CA TRP A 664 -19.63 17.23 10.77
C TRP A 664 -19.91 16.18 11.86
N THR A 665 -19.89 16.62 13.12
CA THR A 665 -20.08 15.76 14.30
C THR A 665 -21.41 16.00 15.01
N SER A 666 -22.31 16.75 14.36
CA SER A 666 -23.66 17.00 14.82
C SER A 666 -24.62 15.85 14.46
N PRO A 667 -25.82 15.79 15.03
CA PRO A 667 -26.87 14.86 14.62
C PRO A 667 -27.18 14.95 13.13
N VAL A 668 -27.60 13.85 12.53
CA VAL A 668 -27.97 13.78 11.09
C VAL A 668 -28.98 14.85 10.72
N SER A 669 -29.94 15.14 11.60
CA SER A 669 -30.93 16.20 11.38
C SER A 669 -30.31 17.59 11.22
N VAL A 670 -29.29 17.91 11.99
CA VAL A 670 -28.53 19.16 11.94
C VAL A 670 -27.73 19.26 10.63
N ILE A 671 -27.03 18.17 10.26
CA ILE A 671 -26.28 18.10 9.00
C ILE A 671 -27.24 18.25 7.81
N ASN A 672 -28.36 17.55 7.85
CA ASN A 672 -29.40 17.64 6.81
C ASN A 672 -29.99 19.05 6.70
N ALA A 673 -30.21 19.75 7.83
CA ALA A 673 -30.68 21.11 7.82
C ALA A 673 -29.68 22.08 7.20
N TYR A 674 -28.38 21.90 7.47
CA TYR A 674 -27.32 22.68 6.82
C TYR A 674 -27.31 22.46 5.30
N ILE A 675 -27.34 21.18 4.85
CA ILE A 675 -27.37 20.83 3.42
C ILE A 675 -28.66 21.39 2.77
N ARG A 676 -29.81 21.34 3.47
CA ARG A 676 -31.07 21.96 3.00
C ARG A 676 -30.90 23.44 2.74
N GLY A 677 -30.27 24.19 3.67
CA GLY A 677 -29.93 25.59 3.48
C GLY A 677 -29.06 25.85 2.26
N MET A 678 -28.05 24.99 2.00
CA MET A 678 -27.16 25.11 0.84
C MET A 678 -27.89 24.94 -0.49
N THR A 679 -29.07 24.30 -0.52
CA THR A 679 -29.83 24.09 -1.77
C THR A 679 -30.32 25.36 -2.45
N LEU A 680 -30.17 26.53 -1.84
CA LEU A 680 -30.49 27.83 -2.49
C LEU A 680 -29.65 28.03 -3.76
N ASP A 681 -28.37 27.65 -3.76
CA ASP A 681 -27.50 27.69 -4.94
C ASP A 681 -27.61 26.39 -5.79
N SER A 682 -28.82 25.87 -5.90
CA SER A 682 -29.11 24.68 -6.68
C SER A 682 -29.51 25.01 -8.12
N SER A 683 -29.21 24.06 -9.01
CA SER A 683 -29.67 24.05 -10.38
C SER A 683 -30.47 22.78 -10.68
N VAL A 684 -31.53 22.94 -11.44
CA VAL A 684 -32.38 21.85 -11.91
C VAL A 684 -32.34 21.84 -13.42
N HIS A 685 -32.00 20.70 -14.01
CA HIS A 685 -32.00 20.49 -15.46
C HIS A 685 -32.95 19.36 -15.81
N LEU A 686 -33.75 19.60 -16.83
CA LEU A 686 -34.56 18.60 -17.49
C LEU A 686 -33.85 18.21 -18.81
N ASP A 687 -33.57 16.92 -19.00
CA ASP A 687 -33.10 16.45 -20.30
C ASP A 687 -34.27 16.36 -21.32
N GLU A 688 -33.95 16.17 -22.60
CA GLU A 688 -34.94 16.05 -23.69
C GLU A 688 -35.91 14.89 -23.45
N ASN A 689 -35.63 13.95 -22.60
CA ASN A 689 -36.46 12.82 -22.22
C ASN A 689 -37.26 13.04 -20.93
N GLY A 690 -37.24 14.25 -20.36
CA GLY A 690 -37.92 14.58 -19.11
C GLY A 690 -37.22 14.02 -17.85
N ARG A 691 -35.94 13.63 -17.95
CA ARG A 691 -35.17 13.21 -16.78
C ARG A 691 -34.67 14.43 -16.06
N VAL A 692 -34.82 14.44 -14.74
CA VAL A 692 -34.38 15.53 -13.90
C VAL A 692 -32.98 15.25 -13.38
N ALA A 693 -32.09 16.21 -13.55
CA ALA A 693 -30.82 16.29 -12.82
C ALA A 693 -30.91 17.50 -11.89
N PHE A 694 -30.67 17.26 -10.62
CA PHE A 694 -30.58 18.27 -9.58
C PHE A 694 -29.14 18.35 -9.09
N GLY A 695 -28.63 19.54 -8.88
CA GLY A 695 -27.29 19.72 -8.37
C GLY A 695 -27.08 21.07 -7.73
N PHE A 696 -26.12 21.17 -6.82
CA PHE A 696 -25.69 22.43 -6.21
C PHE A 696 -24.15 22.51 -6.17
N CYS A 697 -23.65 23.76 -6.10
CA CYS A 697 -22.22 24.02 -6.15
C CYS A 697 -21.61 24.03 -4.76
N ILE A 698 -20.43 23.43 -4.62
CA ILE A 698 -19.59 23.53 -3.43
C ILE A 698 -18.17 23.85 -3.92
N ILE A 699 -17.57 24.93 -3.42
CA ILE A 699 -16.25 25.39 -3.84
C ILE A 699 -15.14 24.59 -3.15
N ASN A 700 -15.31 24.31 -1.86
CA ASN A 700 -14.34 23.60 -1.06
C ASN A 700 -14.42 22.08 -1.32
N GLN A 701 -13.30 21.47 -1.71
CA GLN A 701 -13.26 20.04 -2.02
C GLN A 701 -13.50 19.13 -0.80
N GLU A 702 -13.01 19.52 0.37
CA GLU A 702 -13.20 18.78 1.61
C GLU A 702 -14.69 18.77 2.01
N ASP A 703 -15.33 19.93 1.95
CA ASP A 703 -16.77 20.08 2.21
C ASP A 703 -17.62 19.30 1.19
N MET A 704 -17.22 19.32 -0.08
CA MET A 704 -17.90 18.56 -1.13
C MET A 704 -17.83 17.05 -0.84
N ARG A 705 -16.65 16.52 -0.46
CA ARG A 705 -16.49 15.12 -0.07
C ARG A 705 -17.34 14.80 1.15
N PHE A 706 -17.33 15.64 2.18
CA PHE A 706 -18.15 15.47 3.37
C PHE A 706 -19.64 15.34 3.01
N VAL A 707 -20.18 16.29 2.22
CA VAL A 707 -21.58 16.25 1.78
C VAL A 707 -21.86 14.99 0.98
N GLN A 708 -20.97 14.61 0.03
CA GLN A 708 -21.15 13.41 -0.78
C GLN A 708 -21.18 12.14 0.09
N TYR A 709 -20.29 12.02 1.07
CA TYR A 709 -20.25 10.83 1.95
C TYR A 709 -21.40 10.79 2.94
N HIS A 710 -21.83 11.96 3.44
CA HIS A 710 -23.02 12.06 4.27
C HIS A 710 -24.29 11.64 3.49
N LEU A 711 -24.41 12.04 2.24
CA LEU A 711 -25.50 11.59 1.36
C LEU A 711 -25.46 10.09 1.11
N LEU A 712 -24.26 9.51 0.90
CA LEU A 712 -24.08 8.06 0.77
C LEU A 712 -24.57 7.32 2.02
N SER A 713 -24.28 7.82 3.22
CA SER A 713 -24.74 7.17 4.46
C SER A 713 -26.26 7.07 4.52
N GLN A 714 -26.98 7.97 3.88
CA GLN A 714 -28.44 7.98 3.77
C GLN A 714 -28.93 7.31 2.47
N GLY A 715 -28.02 6.65 1.74
CA GLY A 715 -28.32 5.96 0.51
C GLY A 715 -28.66 6.85 -0.67
N ILE A 716 -28.14 8.03 -0.66
CA ILE A 716 -28.26 9.00 -1.76
C ILE A 716 -26.89 9.09 -2.42
N TYR A 717 -26.71 8.53 -3.61
CA TYR A 717 -25.49 8.74 -4.34
C TYR A 717 -25.56 9.98 -5.24
N SER A 718 -24.44 10.65 -5.37
CA SER A 718 -24.28 11.83 -6.20
C SER A 718 -23.05 11.67 -7.11
N HIS A 719 -23.04 12.39 -8.20
CA HIS A 719 -21.93 12.45 -9.13
C HIS A 719 -21.27 13.81 -9.06
N VAL A 720 -19.94 13.84 -8.94
CA VAL A 720 -19.16 15.07 -8.99
C VAL A 720 -18.79 15.37 -10.43
N SER A 721 -19.18 16.56 -10.91
CA SER A 721 -18.75 17.09 -12.19
C SER A 721 -17.94 18.37 -11.99
N TYR A 722 -16.89 18.51 -12.80
CA TYR A 722 -16.11 19.75 -12.88
C TYR A 722 -16.71 20.61 -13.99
N ASN A 723 -16.90 21.89 -13.76
CA ASN A 723 -17.43 22.79 -14.80
C ASN A 723 -16.31 23.04 -15.83
N VAL A 724 -16.61 22.72 -17.10
CA VAL A 724 -15.63 22.76 -18.21
C VAL A 724 -15.67 24.13 -18.94
N ASP A 725 -16.58 25.02 -18.59
CA ASP A 725 -16.83 26.27 -19.33
C ASP A 725 -15.85 27.38 -18.95
N GLY A 726 -14.59 27.26 -19.33
CA GLY A 726 -13.61 28.35 -19.51
C GLY A 726 -13.41 29.38 -18.39
N VAL A 727 -14.13 29.28 -17.28
CA VAL A 727 -14.02 30.17 -16.11
C VAL A 727 -12.95 29.64 -15.17
N LYS A 728 -12.08 30.53 -14.71
CA LYS A 728 -10.90 30.23 -13.86
C LYS A 728 -11.21 29.57 -12.52
N ASP A 729 -12.44 29.35 -12.16
CA ASP A 729 -12.87 28.80 -10.89
C ASP A 729 -13.47 27.40 -11.07
N GLN A 730 -12.80 26.39 -10.51
CA GLN A 730 -13.26 25.01 -10.51
C GLN A 730 -14.44 24.87 -9.55
N PHE A 731 -15.65 25.06 -10.03
CA PHE A 731 -16.86 24.75 -9.28
C PHE A 731 -17.13 23.24 -9.33
N LEU A 732 -17.22 22.60 -8.17
CA LEU A 732 -17.61 21.21 -8.05
C LEU A 732 -19.14 21.17 -7.94
N ARG A 733 -19.80 20.44 -8.83
CA ARG A 733 -21.24 20.22 -8.78
C ARG A 733 -21.53 18.79 -8.37
N LEU A 734 -22.39 18.66 -7.35
CA LEU A 734 -23.00 17.40 -6.98
C LEU A 734 -24.30 17.25 -7.78
N TRP A 735 -24.36 16.18 -8.59
CA TRP A 735 -25.53 15.86 -9.40
C TRP A 735 -26.23 14.62 -8.91
N PHE A 736 -27.56 14.64 -8.88
CA PHE A 736 -28.44 13.53 -8.53
C PHE A 736 -29.31 13.16 -9.72
N ASN A 737 -29.54 11.87 -9.91
CA ASN A 737 -30.61 11.41 -10.81
C ASN A 737 -31.97 11.46 -10.09
N ALA A 738 -33.03 11.15 -10.85
CA ALA A 738 -34.41 11.25 -10.35
C ALA A 738 -34.70 10.53 -9.02
N ASP A 739 -34.17 9.32 -8.82
CA ASP A 739 -34.45 8.56 -7.60
C ASP A 739 -33.73 9.15 -6.40
N ASN A 740 -32.48 9.54 -6.56
CA ASN A 740 -31.73 10.18 -5.49
C ASN A 740 -32.31 11.54 -5.15
N TYR A 741 -32.88 12.24 -6.14
CA TYR A 741 -33.65 13.46 -5.89
C TYR A 741 -34.86 13.19 -4.98
N ILE A 742 -35.63 12.14 -5.25
CA ILE A 742 -36.77 11.78 -4.40
C ILE A 742 -36.33 11.49 -2.96
N ARG A 743 -35.24 10.70 -2.80
CA ARG A 743 -34.67 10.43 -1.48
C ARG A 743 -34.16 11.69 -0.80
N PHE A 744 -33.47 12.53 -1.53
CA PHE A 744 -32.97 13.81 -1.03
C PHE A 744 -34.16 14.69 -0.55
N ARG A 745 -35.23 14.81 -1.35
CA ARG A 745 -36.43 15.51 -1.00
C ARG A 745 -37.06 14.99 0.31
N ASP A 746 -37.15 13.68 0.44
CA ASP A 746 -37.88 13.05 1.55
C ASP A 746 -37.05 13.03 2.85
N GLN A 747 -35.73 12.93 2.76
CA GLN A 747 -34.84 12.83 3.92
C GLN A 747 -34.20 14.16 4.34
N ILE A 748 -33.85 15.03 3.39
CA ILE A 748 -33.16 16.29 3.62
C ILE A 748 -34.10 17.48 3.40
N GLY A 749 -34.81 17.42 2.30
CA GLY A 749 -35.73 18.49 1.90
C GLY A 749 -35.02 19.65 1.17
N PHE A 750 -35.82 20.62 0.80
CA PHE A 750 -35.37 21.83 0.16
C PHE A 750 -35.98 23.02 0.87
N ILE A 751 -35.33 24.16 0.83
CA ILE A 751 -36.00 25.43 1.08
C ILE A 751 -37.00 25.65 -0.07
N GLU A 752 -38.29 25.77 0.27
CA GLU A 752 -39.32 25.94 -0.75
C GLU A 752 -39.07 27.25 -1.52
N SER A 753 -38.79 27.12 -2.78
CA SER A 753 -38.64 28.20 -3.74
C SER A 753 -39.52 27.92 -4.93
N LYS A 754 -39.84 28.98 -5.71
CA LYS A 754 -40.59 28.85 -6.97
C LYS A 754 -40.01 27.76 -7.87
N LYS A 755 -38.70 27.75 -8.01
CA LYS A 755 -37.92 26.78 -8.78
C LYS A 755 -38.14 25.33 -8.33
N ILE A 756 -38.17 25.08 -7.04
CA ILE A 756 -38.42 23.75 -6.46
C ILE A 756 -39.89 23.34 -6.67
N LYS A 757 -40.83 24.30 -6.48
CA LYS A 757 -42.28 24.07 -6.72
C LYS A 757 -42.54 23.64 -8.18
N GLU A 758 -41.92 24.31 -9.14
CA GLU A 758 -42.01 23.99 -10.56
C GLU A 758 -41.44 22.60 -10.86
N THR A 759 -40.32 22.22 -10.21
CA THR A 759 -39.69 20.92 -10.38
C THR A 759 -40.53 19.79 -9.80
N LYS A 760 -41.18 19.99 -8.64
CA LYS A 760 -42.08 18.96 -8.04
C LYS A 760 -43.17 18.48 -8.99
N ALA A 761 -43.60 19.31 -9.96
CA ALA A 761 -44.61 18.98 -10.94
C ALA A 761 -44.14 18.00 -12.00
N CYS A 762 -42.83 17.89 -12.25
CA CYS A 762 -42.25 17.08 -13.32
C CYS A 762 -42.06 15.59 -12.94
N PHE A 763 -42.14 15.23 -11.66
CA PHE A 763 -41.80 13.92 -11.14
C PHE A 763 -42.92 12.86 -11.10
N LYS A 764 -43.99 13.06 -11.84
CA LYS A 764 -45.20 12.23 -11.66
C LYS A 764 -45.05 10.71 -11.95
N ASN A 765 -44.00 10.22 -12.62
CA ASN A 765 -43.97 8.81 -13.08
C ASN A 765 -42.55 8.24 -13.26
N GLN A 766 -41.62 8.39 -12.35
CA GLN A 766 -40.29 7.81 -12.54
C GLN A 766 -40.02 6.62 -11.65
N TYR A 767 -39.21 5.65 -12.17
CA TYR A 767 -38.97 4.33 -11.60
C TYR A 767 -37.87 4.34 -10.56
N TYR A 768 -38.11 3.56 -9.49
CA TYR A 768 -37.19 3.42 -8.36
C TYR A 768 -36.04 2.50 -8.68
N HIS A 769 -34.88 2.90 -8.26
CA HIS A 769 -33.69 2.09 -8.27
C HIS A 769 -33.68 1.08 -7.13
N ARG A 770 -33.37 -0.15 -7.45
CA ARG A 770 -33.32 -1.22 -6.47
C ARG A 770 -31.88 -1.42 -6.01
N ARG A 771 -31.70 -1.43 -4.70
CA ARG A 771 -30.45 -1.79 -4.04
C ARG A 771 -30.45 -3.27 -3.72
N VAL A 772 -29.24 -3.81 -3.58
CA VAL A 772 -29.03 -5.12 -3.01
C VAL A 772 -28.00 -4.99 -1.93
N CYS A 773 -28.31 -5.49 -0.74
CA CYS A 773 -27.38 -5.56 0.39
C CYS A 773 -26.78 -4.22 0.81
N ASP A 774 -27.53 -3.13 0.76
CA ASP A 774 -27.14 -1.78 1.23
C ASP A 774 -25.78 -1.29 0.68
N SER A 775 -25.46 -1.65 -0.54
CA SER A 775 -24.25 -1.24 -1.25
C SER A 775 -24.51 -0.85 -2.69
N PHE A 776 -23.74 0.10 -3.19
CA PHE A 776 -23.61 0.43 -4.61
C PHE A 776 -22.31 -0.15 -5.16
N TYR A 777 -22.25 -0.39 -6.47
CA TYR A 777 -21.07 -0.91 -7.16
C TYR A 777 -20.68 0.06 -8.27
N VAL A 778 -19.47 0.63 -8.16
CA VAL A 778 -19.03 1.74 -9.00
C VAL A 778 -17.69 1.41 -9.63
N LYS A 779 -17.52 1.76 -10.91
CA LYS A 779 -16.26 1.51 -11.62
C LYS A 779 -15.18 2.51 -11.19
N VAL A 780 -13.96 2.01 -11.10
CA VAL A 780 -12.76 2.85 -11.03
C VAL A 780 -12.60 3.56 -12.37
N LYS A 781 -12.57 4.88 -12.33
CA LYS A 781 -12.40 5.74 -13.50
C LYS A 781 -10.94 6.14 -13.72
N LYS A 782 -10.19 6.35 -12.62
CA LYS A 782 -8.85 6.93 -12.66
C LYS A 782 -7.95 6.35 -11.59
N ILE A 783 -6.66 6.16 -11.91
CA ILE A 783 -5.61 5.71 -11.00
C ILE A 783 -4.38 6.59 -11.19
N GLU A 784 -3.87 7.18 -10.12
CA GLU A 784 -2.70 8.08 -10.12
C GLU A 784 -1.71 7.64 -9.05
N ILE A 785 -0.43 7.92 -9.26
CA ILE A 785 0.61 7.71 -8.26
C ILE A 785 1.04 9.07 -7.71
N SER A 786 1.16 9.16 -6.38
CA SER A 786 1.52 10.37 -5.66
C SER A 786 2.41 10.04 -4.46
N ARG A 787 2.72 11.02 -3.62
CA ARG A 787 3.39 10.84 -2.32
C ARG A 787 2.68 11.71 -1.29
N ASN A 788 2.31 11.12 -0.17
CA ASN A 788 1.59 11.80 0.90
C ASN A 788 1.91 11.19 2.27
N ASP A 789 1.50 11.89 3.32
CA ASP A 789 1.43 11.34 4.66
C ASP A 789 0.23 10.41 4.75
N VAL A 790 0.43 9.23 5.31
CA VAL A 790 -0.58 8.18 5.37
C VAL A 790 -0.81 7.70 6.80
N TYR A 791 -2.02 7.23 7.06
CA TYR A 791 -2.51 6.82 8.36
C TYR A 791 -3.26 5.49 8.25
N ASP A 792 -3.30 4.72 9.33
CA ASP A 792 -4.12 3.52 9.44
C ASP A 792 -4.67 3.33 10.85
N PHE A 793 -5.74 2.54 10.96
CA PHE A 793 -6.33 2.07 12.21
C PHE A 793 -6.11 0.58 12.39
N ILE A 794 -5.99 0.14 13.64
CA ILE A 794 -6.17 -1.25 13.99
C ILE A 794 -7.61 -1.46 14.44
N VAL A 795 -8.33 -2.25 13.66
CA VAL A 795 -9.72 -2.68 13.94
C VAL A 795 -9.68 -4.16 14.29
N PRO A 796 -9.82 -4.54 15.56
CA PRO A 796 -9.43 -5.87 16.05
C PRO A 796 -10.25 -7.05 15.52
N GLU A 797 -11.54 -6.86 15.22
CA GLU A 797 -12.43 -7.97 14.87
C GLU A 797 -12.66 -8.09 13.37
N SER A 798 -13.10 -7.01 12.73
CA SER A 798 -13.46 -7.05 11.30
C SER A 798 -12.30 -6.75 10.38
N HIS A 799 -11.20 -6.19 10.89
CA HIS A 799 -10.06 -5.69 10.13
C HIS A 799 -10.45 -4.76 8.99
N SER A 800 -11.54 -4.00 9.15
CA SER A 800 -12.09 -3.18 8.08
C SER A 800 -12.79 -1.94 8.60
N PHE A 801 -12.81 -0.90 7.78
CA PHE A 801 -13.50 0.35 8.06
C PHE A 801 -13.92 1.05 6.77
N ILE A 802 -14.90 1.94 6.86
CA ILE A 802 -15.31 2.77 5.73
C ILE A 802 -14.41 4.01 5.70
N SER A 803 -13.82 4.28 4.54
CA SER A 803 -13.03 5.48 4.27
C SER A 803 -13.41 6.08 2.92
N ASN A 804 -13.66 7.37 2.87
CA ASN A 804 -14.06 8.07 1.65
C ASN A 804 -15.21 7.37 0.89
N GLY A 805 -16.15 6.77 1.63
CA GLY A 805 -17.28 6.01 1.07
C GLY A 805 -16.93 4.63 0.51
N MET A 806 -15.72 4.11 0.70
CA MET A 806 -15.27 2.78 0.27
C MET A 806 -14.90 1.92 1.47
N ILE A 807 -14.94 0.60 1.31
CA ILE A 807 -14.53 -0.33 2.36
C ILE A 807 -13.03 -0.58 2.27
N SER A 808 -12.29 -0.12 3.26
CA SER A 808 -10.86 -0.32 3.48
C SER A 808 -10.61 -1.48 4.42
N HIS A 809 -9.45 -2.13 4.29
CA HIS A 809 -9.02 -3.23 5.14
C HIS A 809 -7.58 -3.03 5.59
N ASN A 810 -7.28 -3.32 6.85
CA ASN A 810 -5.93 -3.48 7.32
C ASN A 810 -5.54 -4.96 7.22
N THR A 811 -4.40 -5.29 6.62
CA THR A 811 -4.04 -6.67 6.32
C THR A 811 -2.97 -7.22 7.25
N GLY A 812 -3.19 -8.47 7.72
CA GLY A 812 -2.14 -9.35 8.24
C GLY A 812 -1.58 -10.30 7.16
N ARG A 813 -1.57 -9.92 5.88
CA ARG A 813 -1.08 -10.79 4.80
C ARG A 813 0.44 -10.70 4.65
N LEU A 814 1.05 -11.81 4.24
CA LEU A 814 2.44 -11.80 3.76
C LEU A 814 2.55 -10.88 2.54
N SER A 815 3.60 -10.07 2.51
CA SER A 815 4.01 -9.35 1.31
C SER A 815 5.27 -9.98 0.73
N SER A 816 5.51 -9.82 -0.58
CA SER A 816 6.74 -10.31 -1.21
C SER A 816 7.48 -9.19 -1.92
N ARG A 817 8.82 -9.28 -1.93
CA ARG A 817 9.70 -8.34 -2.62
C ARG A 817 10.88 -9.06 -3.26
N ASP A 818 11.54 -8.39 -4.17
CA ASP A 818 12.79 -8.78 -4.83
C ASP A 818 12.72 -10.14 -5.53
N PRO A 819 11.80 -10.35 -6.49
CA PRO A 819 10.75 -9.45 -6.99
C PRO A 819 9.42 -9.60 -6.25
N ASN A 820 8.51 -8.62 -6.41
CA ASN A 820 7.16 -8.75 -5.89
C ASN A 820 6.34 -9.72 -6.78
N LEU A 821 6.24 -10.97 -6.37
CA LEU A 821 5.50 -12.02 -7.08
C LEU A 821 3.98 -11.86 -6.94
N MET A 822 3.51 -11.08 -5.97
CA MET A 822 2.08 -10.80 -5.78
C MET A 822 1.51 -9.93 -6.91
N ASN A 823 2.37 -9.22 -7.66
CA ASN A 823 1.97 -8.35 -8.77
C ASN A 823 1.85 -9.05 -10.12
N ILE A 824 1.99 -10.37 -10.19
CA ILE A 824 1.79 -11.13 -11.44
C ILE A 824 0.33 -11.00 -11.88
N PRO A 825 0.04 -10.42 -13.07
CA PRO A 825 -1.32 -10.09 -13.46
C PRO A 825 -2.21 -11.34 -13.53
N SER A 826 -3.35 -11.29 -12.83
CA SER A 826 -4.31 -12.41 -12.81
C SER A 826 -4.91 -12.71 -14.20
N ARG A 827 -5.02 -11.69 -15.05
CA ARG A 827 -5.59 -11.77 -16.40
C ARG A 827 -4.56 -12.18 -17.47
N ALA A 828 -3.27 -12.10 -17.19
CA ALA A 828 -2.22 -12.54 -18.11
C ALA A 828 -1.91 -14.03 -17.87
N VAL A 829 -2.84 -14.88 -18.22
CA VAL A 829 -2.73 -16.35 -18.05
C VAL A 829 -1.44 -16.88 -18.67
N ASP A 830 -1.05 -16.34 -19.82
CA ASP A 830 0.19 -16.73 -20.52
C ASP A 830 1.46 -16.50 -19.70
N ILE A 831 1.54 -15.37 -18.96
CA ILE A 831 2.69 -15.07 -18.08
C ILE A 831 2.76 -16.09 -16.95
N ARG A 832 1.61 -16.55 -16.44
CA ARG A 832 1.55 -17.57 -15.40
C ARG A 832 2.08 -18.92 -15.88
N HIS A 833 2.01 -19.19 -17.17
CA HIS A 833 2.58 -20.42 -17.75
C HIS A 833 4.12 -20.45 -17.70
N MET A 834 4.79 -19.32 -17.42
CA MET A 834 6.22 -19.32 -17.13
C MET A 834 6.54 -20.03 -15.81
N PHE A 835 5.58 -20.07 -14.87
CA PHE A 835 5.74 -20.71 -13.59
C PHE A 835 5.16 -22.11 -13.68
N ARG A 836 6.02 -23.11 -13.55
CA ARG A 836 5.63 -24.52 -13.51
C ARG A 836 5.99 -25.10 -12.16
N ALA A 837 5.25 -26.14 -11.78
CA ALA A 837 5.78 -27.07 -10.80
C ALA A 837 7.10 -27.63 -11.36
N THR A 838 8.08 -27.83 -10.49
CA THR A 838 9.29 -28.55 -10.91
C THR A 838 8.84 -29.81 -11.62
N PRO A 839 9.52 -30.21 -12.72
CA PRO A 839 9.23 -31.48 -13.38
C PRO A 839 9.03 -32.56 -12.32
N SER A 840 7.84 -33.11 -12.25
CA SER A 840 7.57 -34.22 -11.33
C SER A 840 8.47 -35.39 -11.76
N SER A 841 8.71 -36.30 -10.85
CA SER A 841 9.44 -37.56 -11.10
C SER A 841 8.93 -38.37 -12.32
N LYS A 842 7.83 -37.96 -12.95
CA LYS A 842 7.36 -38.46 -14.22
C LYS A 842 8.23 -38.07 -15.44
N GLU A 843 9.06 -37.02 -15.32
CA GLU A 843 10.08 -36.64 -16.31
C GLU A 843 11.45 -37.30 -16.01
N LEU A 844 11.51 -38.26 -15.12
CA LEU A 844 12.62 -39.19 -14.90
C LEU A 844 12.96 -40.11 -16.14
N ILE A 845 12.35 -39.80 -17.28
CA ILE A 845 12.35 -40.69 -18.47
C ILE A 845 13.63 -40.60 -19.30
N ASN A 846 14.65 -39.89 -18.88
CA ASN A 846 15.98 -40.01 -19.50
C ASN A 846 16.96 -40.74 -18.57
N ALA A 847 16.54 -41.89 -18.09
CA ALA A 847 17.47 -42.80 -17.44
C ALA A 847 18.41 -43.39 -18.48
N GLU A 848 19.70 -43.17 -18.35
CA GLU A 848 20.71 -43.87 -19.14
C GLU A 848 21.13 -45.15 -18.39
N GLU A 849 20.96 -46.27 -18.99
CA GLU A 849 21.46 -47.52 -18.45
C GLU A 849 22.92 -47.71 -18.89
N THR A 850 23.83 -47.75 -17.93
CA THR A 850 25.25 -47.97 -18.17
C THR A 850 25.75 -49.02 -17.18
N ASP A 851 26.32 -50.10 -17.66
CA ASP A 851 26.88 -51.18 -16.84
C ASP A 851 25.87 -51.82 -15.86
N GLY A 852 24.60 -51.97 -16.27
CA GLY A 852 23.56 -52.60 -15.44
C GLY A 852 23.05 -51.71 -14.29
N LYS A 853 23.44 -50.46 -14.29
CA LYS A 853 22.93 -49.43 -13.36
C LYS A 853 22.19 -48.35 -14.11
N LEU A 854 21.12 -47.88 -13.53
CA LEU A 854 20.38 -46.72 -14.03
C LEU A 854 20.97 -45.42 -13.47
N ARG A 855 21.06 -44.40 -14.31
CA ARG A 855 21.46 -43.03 -13.95
C ARG A 855 20.31 -42.08 -14.18
N PHE A 856 19.98 -41.30 -13.15
CA PHE A 856 18.95 -40.26 -13.23
C PHE A 856 19.56 -38.92 -12.91
N LYS A 857 19.24 -37.91 -13.69
CA LYS A 857 19.53 -36.53 -13.36
C LYS A 857 18.30 -35.87 -12.76
N LEU A 858 18.38 -35.52 -11.50
CA LEU A 858 17.32 -34.85 -10.77
C LEU A 858 17.75 -33.47 -10.35
N HIS A 859 16.82 -32.50 -10.47
CA HIS A 859 17.08 -31.18 -9.95
C HIS A 859 17.17 -31.25 -8.41
N ARG A 860 18.25 -30.68 -7.83
CA ARG A 860 18.55 -30.78 -6.39
C ARG A 860 17.46 -30.25 -5.46
N CYS A 861 16.57 -29.36 -5.95
CA CYS A 861 15.43 -28.85 -5.22
C CYS A 861 14.11 -29.60 -5.52
N SER A 862 14.13 -30.68 -6.29
CA SER A 862 12.96 -31.54 -6.51
C SER A 862 12.69 -32.38 -5.26
N HIS A 863 11.43 -32.65 -4.99
CA HIS A 863 11.04 -33.63 -3.97
C HIS A 863 10.79 -34.95 -4.66
N VAL A 864 11.31 -36.01 -4.07
CA VAL A 864 11.02 -37.38 -4.45
C VAL A 864 10.43 -38.14 -3.29
N ASP A 865 9.57 -39.08 -3.59
CA ASP A 865 9.11 -40.03 -2.59
C ASP A 865 10.24 -41.07 -2.38
N SER A 866 10.61 -41.31 -1.12
CA SER A 866 11.59 -42.31 -0.72
C SER A 866 10.98 -43.19 0.37
N ASP A 867 11.69 -44.23 0.76
CA ASP A 867 11.36 -45.08 1.91
C ASP A 867 11.28 -44.33 3.23
N LYS A 868 11.91 -43.14 3.30
CA LYS A 868 11.84 -42.21 4.44
C LYS A 868 10.73 -41.17 4.33
N GLY A 869 9.87 -41.24 3.30
CA GLY A 869 8.85 -40.25 2.99
C GLY A 869 9.27 -39.30 1.89
N LYS A 870 8.63 -38.14 1.82
CA LYS A 870 8.89 -37.12 0.79
C LYS A 870 10.14 -36.31 1.14
N VAL A 871 11.23 -36.49 0.39
CA VAL A 871 12.57 -35.94 0.64
C VAL A 871 13.02 -35.07 -0.53
N LEU A 872 13.77 -34.01 -0.26
CA LEU A 872 14.44 -33.24 -1.32
C LEU A 872 15.58 -34.05 -1.90
N VAL A 873 15.77 -33.99 -3.22
CA VAL A 873 16.84 -34.70 -3.93
C VAL A 873 18.23 -34.43 -3.35
N LYS A 874 18.48 -33.17 -2.92
CA LYS A 874 19.76 -32.80 -2.28
C LYS A 874 19.99 -33.43 -0.91
N ASP A 875 18.94 -33.95 -0.28
CA ASP A 875 18.96 -34.51 1.07
C ASP A 875 18.92 -36.05 1.01
N LEU A 876 18.99 -36.62 -0.20
CA LEU A 876 19.09 -38.06 -0.41
C LEU A 876 20.49 -38.57 -0.01
N SER A 877 20.53 -39.79 0.49
CA SER A 877 21.75 -40.50 0.88
C SER A 877 21.91 -41.81 0.12
N ILE A 878 23.13 -42.28 -0.02
CA ILE A 878 23.41 -43.64 -0.54
C ILE A 878 22.66 -44.65 0.33
N GLY A 879 21.97 -45.58 -0.31
CA GLY A 879 21.11 -46.54 0.34
C GLY A 879 19.65 -46.17 0.48
N ASP A 880 19.26 -44.93 0.15
CA ASP A 880 17.84 -44.52 0.09
C ASP A 880 17.14 -45.25 -1.08
N ILE A 881 15.87 -45.59 -0.85
CA ILE A 881 15.09 -46.35 -1.84
C ILE A 881 13.99 -45.43 -2.41
N LEU A 882 14.01 -45.26 -3.73
CA LEU A 882 12.99 -44.49 -4.43
C LEU A 882 11.98 -45.41 -5.11
N PRO A 883 10.67 -45.26 -4.89
CA PRO A 883 9.65 -45.98 -5.64
C PRO A 883 9.60 -45.44 -7.06
N ILE A 884 9.80 -46.31 -8.05
CA ILE A 884 9.69 -46.02 -9.48
C ILE A 884 8.45 -46.74 -10.02
N LYS A 885 7.60 -46.03 -10.77
CA LYS A 885 6.50 -46.64 -11.51
C LYS A 885 6.93 -46.82 -12.96
N ASP A 886 7.11 -48.04 -13.38
CA ASP A 886 7.09 -48.39 -14.78
C ASP A 886 5.64 -48.66 -15.22
N SER A 887 5.37 -48.54 -16.52
CA SER A 887 4.05 -48.76 -17.13
C SER A 887 3.38 -50.08 -16.82
N SER A 888 4.15 -51.07 -16.31
CA SER A 888 3.69 -52.43 -16.05
C SER A 888 4.00 -52.97 -14.65
N SER A 889 4.86 -52.35 -13.85
CA SER A 889 5.25 -52.86 -12.53
C SER A 889 5.70 -51.75 -11.54
N ASP A 890 5.45 -51.96 -10.26
CA ASP A 890 6.05 -51.15 -9.22
C ASP A 890 7.49 -51.62 -8.97
N CYS A 891 8.47 -50.75 -9.20
CA CYS A 891 9.90 -51.02 -9.02
C CYS A 891 10.46 -50.19 -7.85
N LYS A 892 11.52 -50.67 -7.25
CA LYS A 892 12.30 -49.92 -6.26
C LYS A 892 13.68 -49.62 -6.86
N PHE A 893 14.10 -48.37 -6.71
CA PHE A 893 15.43 -47.91 -7.09
C PHE A 893 16.24 -47.63 -5.83
N ALA A 894 17.25 -48.41 -5.59
CA ALA A 894 18.22 -48.22 -4.50
C ALA A 894 19.37 -47.32 -4.99
N ILE A 895 19.64 -46.24 -4.27
CA ILE A 895 20.71 -45.30 -4.61
C ILE A 895 22.06 -45.93 -4.19
N ASP A 896 22.90 -46.23 -5.17
CA ASP A 896 24.25 -46.75 -4.98
C ASP A 896 25.32 -45.65 -4.91
N ASP A 897 25.10 -44.55 -5.63
CA ASP A 897 26.01 -43.42 -5.66
C ASP A 897 25.28 -42.10 -5.99
N ILE A 898 25.84 -40.99 -5.53
CA ILE A 898 25.33 -39.66 -5.75
C ILE A 898 26.45 -38.78 -6.27
N LEU A 899 26.34 -38.36 -7.53
CA LEU A 899 27.28 -37.43 -8.14
C LEU A 899 26.73 -36.00 -8.08
N VAL A 900 27.37 -35.18 -7.25
CA VAL A 900 27.08 -33.72 -7.20
C VAL A 900 28.04 -33.04 -8.17
N ILE A 901 27.50 -32.54 -9.28
CA ILE A 901 28.28 -31.78 -10.27
C ILE A 901 28.34 -30.34 -9.76
N GLU A 902 29.54 -29.82 -9.48
CA GLU A 902 29.72 -28.40 -9.11
C GLU A 902 29.16 -27.49 -10.21
N GLU A 903 28.45 -26.45 -9.81
CA GLU A 903 27.74 -25.50 -10.67
C GLU A 903 26.51 -26.05 -11.42
N SER A 904 26.15 -27.31 -11.30
CA SER A 904 24.94 -27.88 -11.91
C SER A 904 23.76 -27.81 -10.92
N PRO A 905 22.56 -27.39 -11.39
CA PRO A 905 21.36 -27.50 -10.58
C PRO A 905 20.88 -28.95 -10.42
N TYR A 906 21.55 -29.91 -11.10
CA TYR A 906 21.17 -31.31 -11.09
C TYR A 906 22.15 -32.14 -10.25
N ILE A 907 21.60 -33.15 -9.61
CA ILE A 907 22.32 -34.24 -8.97
C ILE A 907 22.07 -35.47 -9.82
N GLU A 908 23.13 -36.22 -10.07
CA GLU A 908 23.04 -37.48 -10.77
C GLU A 908 23.00 -38.62 -9.74
N LEU A 909 21.91 -39.37 -9.73
CA LEU A 909 21.72 -40.56 -8.90
C LEU A 909 22.08 -41.79 -9.73
N ILE A 910 22.91 -42.65 -9.19
CA ILE A 910 23.28 -43.93 -9.80
C ILE A 910 22.79 -45.04 -8.86
N GLY A 911 22.07 -45.98 -9.39
CA GLY A 911 21.55 -47.06 -8.56
C GLY A 911 21.03 -48.27 -9.33
N THR A 912 20.64 -49.27 -8.59
CA THR A 912 20.09 -50.53 -9.07
C THR A 912 18.57 -50.59 -8.91
N VAL A 913 17.92 -51.19 -9.88
CA VAL A 913 16.46 -51.39 -9.82
C VAL A 913 16.13 -52.78 -9.38
N GLU A 914 15.38 -52.90 -8.31
CA GLU A 914 14.78 -54.14 -7.86
C GLU A 914 13.33 -54.22 -8.28
N HIS A 915 12.95 -55.26 -9.02
CA HIS A 915 11.56 -55.55 -9.34
C HIS A 915 10.83 -56.10 -8.09
N VAL A 916 9.73 -55.48 -7.72
CA VAL A 916 8.90 -55.98 -6.62
C VAL A 916 7.90 -56.95 -7.22
N GLU A 917 8.11 -58.26 -7.01
CA GLU A 917 7.07 -59.25 -7.29
C GLU A 917 5.85 -59.00 -6.37
N ARG A 918 4.70 -58.75 -6.96
CA ARG A 918 3.45 -58.70 -6.15
C ARG A 918 3.17 -60.14 -5.67
N ILE A 919 3.27 -60.35 -4.35
CA ILE A 919 2.75 -61.54 -3.69
C ILE A 919 1.22 -61.48 -3.68
#